data_ad798ae8f33d38b4d8ba338be68a2e59
#
_entry.id   ad798ae8f33d38b4d8ba338be68a2e59
#
_cell.length_a   1.000
_cell.length_b   1.000
_cell.length_c   1.000
_cell.angle_alpha   90.00
_cell.angle_beta   90.00
_cell.angle_gamma   90.00
#
_symmetry.space_group_name_H-M   'P 1'
#
loop_
_entity.id
_entity.type
_entity.pdbx_description
1 polymer ?
#
loop_
_entity_poly.entity_id
_entity_poly.type
_entity_poly.pdbx_seq_one_letter_code
_entity_poly.pdbx_strand_id
1 'polypeptide(L)'
;MIDTQNTFENQILEGIPASLPTKKGYDEHVNHAPKRKDILTAEEKKLALKNALRYFDKSFHAELIEEFKEELDLYGRIYMYRFRPDYEMYARPINQYPAKSKHAAAIMLMIMNNLDPKVAQHPHELITYGGNGAVFQNWAQYRLTMKYLAEMNDEQTLVMYSGHPMGLFPSNRNAPRVVVTNGMMIPNYSSQDDWEKFNALGVTQYGQMTAGSYMYIGPQGIVHGTTITVLNGFRKIKKSPEGGVFVTSGLGGMSGAQPKAGNIAGCITVCAEVNPKAIATRHSQGWVDEVVSDLGELTARVKKAQAAKETVSIAYEGNVVEVWEKFDVENIHVDLGSDQTSLHNPWAGGYYPVGLTLEESQALMASNSDAFKEKVQESLRRHAAAVNKHTDKGTYFFDYGNAFLLEASRAGADVMASNGIDFKYPSYVQDIMGPMCFDYGFGPFRWVCASGDPEDLKKTDAIACQVLEEIKETAPEEIQKQLEDNIQWIKSAQENKLVVGSQARILYADAEGRIKIAKAFNKAIEENKIGFVILGRDHHDVSGTDSPYRETSNIYDGSSFTADMAIHNVIGDSFRGASWVSIHNGGGVGWGEVINGGFGMVLDGSMEADKRLQSMLFWDVNNGIARRSWARNEEAVFAIKRAMQVEPDLKVTLPSFVDEDLL
;
A
#
# COMPACT_ATOMS: atom_id res chain seq x y z
N MET A 1 -1.55 -40.18 -2.48
CA MET A 1 -1.64 -38.74 -2.18
C MET A 1 -0.72 -38.50 -0.98
N ILE A 2 0.34 -37.75 -1.16
CA ILE A 2 1.15 -37.26 -0.03
C ILE A 2 0.21 -36.41 0.81
N ASP A 3 0.15 -36.67 2.11
CA ASP A 3 -0.68 -35.92 3.05
C ASP A 3 -0.15 -34.47 3.08
N THR A 4 -0.79 -33.59 2.30
CA THR A 4 -0.36 -32.20 2.09
C THR A 4 -0.39 -31.38 3.39
N GLN A 5 -1.27 -31.72 4.34
CA GLN A 5 -1.33 -31.07 5.65
C GLN A 5 -0.13 -31.45 6.52
N ASN A 6 0.25 -32.71 6.49
CA ASN A 6 1.42 -33.20 7.23
C ASN A 6 2.72 -32.56 6.72
N THR A 7 2.86 -32.37 5.41
CA THR A 7 3.99 -31.66 4.80
C THR A 7 4.05 -30.20 5.25
N PHE A 8 2.91 -29.49 5.28
CA PHE A 8 2.82 -28.10 5.70
C PHE A 8 3.25 -27.90 7.17
N GLU A 9 2.63 -28.67 8.08
CA GLU A 9 2.95 -28.59 9.50
C GLU A 9 4.41 -28.95 9.80
N ASN A 10 4.89 -30.05 9.23
CA ASN A 10 6.27 -30.52 9.47
C ASN A 10 7.31 -29.50 8.99
N GLN A 11 7.16 -28.91 7.81
CA GLN A 11 8.12 -27.91 7.31
C GLN A 11 8.11 -26.62 8.10
N ILE A 12 6.96 -26.23 8.67
CA ILE A 12 6.90 -25.06 9.57
C ILE A 12 7.65 -25.35 10.87
N LEU A 13 7.36 -26.50 11.51
CA LEU A 13 7.97 -26.87 12.80
C LEU A 13 9.46 -27.16 12.67
N GLU A 14 9.90 -27.69 11.54
CA GLU A 14 11.32 -27.90 11.25
C GLU A 14 12.07 -26.56 11.14
N GLY A 15 11.52 -25.55 10.46
CA GLY A 15 12.20 -24.29 10.17
C GLY A 15 13.32 -24.46 9.15
N ILE A 16 14.58 -24.19 9.54
CA ILE A 16 15.75 -24.53 8.72
C ILE A 16 15.94 -26.04 8.72
N PRO A 17 15.90 -26.72 7.55
CA PRO A 17 16.02 -28.16 7.47
C PRO A 17 17.36 -28.67 8.04
N ALA A 18 17.31 -29.82 8.72
CA ALA A 18 18.51 -30.50 9.27
C ALA A 18 19.39 -31.14 8.17
N SER A 19 18.87 -31.25 6.96
CA SER A 19 19.62 -31.67 5.77
C SER A 19 19.28 -30.72 4.61
N LEU A 20 20.23 -30.55 3.68
CA LEU A 20 20.00 -29.66 2.54
C LEU A 20 18.87 -30.20 1.63
N PRO A 21 17.82 -29.40 1.36
CA PRO A 21 16.83 -29.76 0.37
C PRO A 21 17.44 -29.89 -1.03
N THR A 22 16.74 -30.53 -1.94
CA THR A 22 17.12 -30.53 -3.36
C THR A 22 17.22 -29.10 -3.88
N LYS A 23 18.30 -28.77 -4.62
CA LYS A 23 18.45 -27.46 -5.26
C LYS A 23 17.26 -27.20 -6.19
N LYS A 24 16.58 -26.06 -5.99
CA LYS A 24 15.47 -25.60 -6.84
C LYS A 24 16.03 -24.75 -7.96
N GLY A 25 15.71 -25.12 -9.20
CA GLY A 25 16.07 -24.34 -10.36
C GLY A 25 15.23 -23.06 -10.51
N TYR A 26 15.65 -22.21 -11.43
CA TYR A 26 14.88 -21.07 -11.90
C TYR A 26 13.63 -21.57 -12.64
N ASP A 27 12.47 -21.02 -12.31
CA ASP A 27 11.19 -21.38 -12.92
C ASP A 27 10.74 -20.25 -13.86
N GLU A 28 10.92 -20.44 -15.15
CA GLU A 28 10.57 -19.45 -16.19
C GLU A 28 9.08 -19.09 -16.25
N HIS A 29 8.21 -19.90 -15.61
CA HIS A 29 6.76 -19.66 -15.59
C HIS A 29 6.33 -18.70 -14.47
N VAL A 30 7.25 -18.29 -13.60
CA VAL A 30 6.98 -17.35 -12.50
C VAL A 30 7.39 -15.95 -12.90
N ASN A 31 6.59 -14.97 -12.44
CA ASN A 31 6.93 -13.55 -12.60
C ASN A 31 8.05 -13.16 -11.60
N HIS A 32 9.29 -13.27 -12.04
CA HIS A 32 10.47 -12.93 -11.23
C HIS A 32 10.71 -11.42 -11.14
N ALA A 33 11.26 -10.99 -10.00
CA ALA A 33 11.74 -9.63 -9.85
C ALA A 33 12.93 -9.36 -10.79
N PRO A 34 13.04 -8.13 -11.33
CA PRO A 34 14.19 -7.73 -12.13
C PRO A 34 15.51 -7.92 -11.36
N LYS A 35 16.58 -8.22 -12.09
CA LYS A 35 17.93 -8.26 -11.53
C LYS A 35 18.24 -6.95 -10.81
N ARG A 36 18.73 -7.03 -9.58
CA ARG A 36 19.14 -5.87 -8.80
C ARG A 36 20.54 -5.37 -9.22
N LYS A 37 20.79 -4.08 -8.97
CA LYS A 37 22.09 -3.45 -9.24
C LYS A 37 23.20 -4.21 -8.51
N ASP A 38 24.28 -4.54 -9.21
CA ASP A 38 25.53 -5.04 -8.63
C ASP A 38 26.31 -3.85 -8.08
N ILE A 39 26.27 -3.67 -6.76
CA ILE A 39 26.84 -2.52 -6.06
C ILE A 39 27.96 -2.91 -5.10
N LEU A 40 28.13 -4.23 -4.82
CA LEU A 40 29.07 -4.69 -3.83
C LEU A 40 30.49 -4.81 -4.40
N THR A 41 31.48 -4.33 -3.66
CA THR A 41 32.89 -4.64 -3.90
C THR A 41 33.19 -6.12 -3.61
N ALA A 42 34.34 -6.62 -4.04
CA ALA A 42 34.75 -8.01 -3.79
C ALA A 42 34.77 -8.37 -2.29
N GLU A 43 35.20 -7.45 -1.43
CA GLU A 43 35.20 -7.67 0.02
C GLU A 43 33.77 -7.64 0.60
N GLU A 44 32.90 -6.77 0.08
CA GLU A 44 31.50 -6.72 0.48
C GLU A 44 30.71 -7.95 0.02
N LYS A 45 31.02 -8.51 -1.15
CA LYS A 45 30.46 -9.82 -1.60
C LYS A 45 30.84 -10.94 -0.61
N LYS A 46 32.06 -10.96 -0.09
CA LYS A 46 32.45 -11.92 0.97
C LYS A 46 31.63 -11.70 2.25
N LEU A 47 31.36 -10.45 2.62
CA LEU A 47 30.53 -10.13 3.78
C LEU A 47 29.07 -10.58 3.56
N ALA A 48 28.51 -10.34 2.39
CA ALA A 48 27.15 -10.81 2.02
C ALA A 48 27.04 -12.34 2.15
N LEU A 49 28.04 -13.07 1.66
CA LEU A 49 28.09 -14.53 1.79
C LEU A 49 28.19 -14.99 3.26
N LYS A 50 29.01 -14.32 4.09
CA LYS A 50 29.05 -14.60 5.54
C LYS A 50 27.70 -14.37 6.21
N ASN A 51 27.01 -13.28 5.84
CA ASN A 51 25.68 -12.95 6.35
C ASN A 51 24.63 -13.99 5.90
N ALA A 52 24.73 -14.52 4.70
CA ALA A 52 23.85 -15.56 4.21
C ALA A 52 24.12 -16.91 4.89
N LEU A 53 25.37 -17.29 5.03
CA LEU A 53 25.75 -18.58 5.62
C LEU A 53 25.48 -18.70 7.12
N ARG A 54 25.34 -17.59 7.85
CA ARG A 54 25.08 -17.60 9.31
C ARG A 54 23.76 -18.27 9.73
N TYR A 55 22.86 -18.53 8.78
CA TYR A 55 21.60 -19.26 9.04
C TYR A 55 21.78 -20.78 9.13
N PHE A 56 22.92 -21.31 8.70
CA PHE A 56 23.12 -22.73 8.45
C PHE A 56 24.25 -23.32 9.24
N ASP A 57 24.17 -24.64 9.49
CA ASP A 57 25.29 -25.39 10.08
C ASP A 57 26.52 -25.34 9.17
N LYS A 58 27.70 -25.33 9.78
CA LYS A 58 28.99 -25.25 9.07
C LYS A 58 29.21 -26.37 8.07
N SER A 59 28.63 -27.55 8.29
CA SER A 59 28.74 -28.69 7.36
C SER A 59 28.15 -28.41 5.98
N PHE A 60 27.20 -27.44 5.87
CA PHE A 60 26.55 -27.05 4.60
C PHE A 60 27.27 -25.90 3.90
N HIS A 61 28.18 -25.19 4.56
CA HIS A 61 28.74 -23.94 4.03
C HIS A 61 29.48 -24.15 2.70
N ALA A 62 30.21 -25.27 2.52
CA ALA A 62 30.97 -25.53 1.29
C ALA A 62 30.06 -25.64 0.06
N GLU A 63 28.89 -26.26 0.19
CA GLU A 63 27.92 -26.39 -0.89
C GLU A 63 27.13 -25.08 -1.11
N LEU A 64 26.64 -24.47 -0.03
CA LEU A 64 25.82 -23.27 -0.09
C LEU A 64 26.61 -22.04 -0.57
N ILE A 65 27.90 -21.93 -0.33
CA ILE A 65 28.68 -20.77 -0.76
C ILE A 65 28.72 -20.64 -2.27
N GLU A 66 28.83 -21.75 -3.01
CA GLU A 66 28.81 -21.71 -4.48
C GLU A 66 27.44 -21.33 -5.02
N GLU A 67 26.38 -21.84 -4.41
CA GLU A 67 25.00 -21.50 -4.78
C GLU A 67 24.68 -20.03 -4.50
N PHE A 68 25.09 -19.51 -3.34
CA PHE A 68 24.85 -18.12 -2.97
C PHE A 68 25.70 -17.11 -3.78
N LYS A 69 26.88 -17.51 -4.24
CA LYS A 69 27.65 -16.74 -5.23
C LYS A 69 26.89 -16.65 -6.56
N GLU A 70 26.37 -17.80 -7.03
CA GLU A 70 25.58 -17.87 -8.25
C GLU A 70 24.34 -16.94 -8.16
N GLU A 71 23.57 -17.00 -7.06
CA GLU A 71 22.43 -16.13 -6.84
C GLU A 71 22.83 -14.63 -6.82
N LEU A 72 23.93 -14.30 -6.13
CA LEU A 72 24.42 -12.93 -6.03
C LEU A 72 24.83 -12.36 -7.39
N ASP A 73 25.49 -13.17 -8.24
CA ASP A 73 25.91 -12.75 -9.58
C ASP A 73 24.73 -12.68 -10.57
N LEU A 74 23.77 -13.61 -10.48
CA LEU A 74 22.60 -13.66 -11.36
C LEU A 74 21.55 -12.60 -10.98
N TYR A 75 21.28 -12.40 -9.70
CA TYR A 75 20.14 -11.61 -9.22
C TYR A 75 20.55 -10.32 -8.50
N GLY A 76 21.84 -10.18 -8.14
CA GLY A 76 22.35 -9.11 -7.29
C GLY A 76 21.94 -9.25 -5.82
N ARG A 77 21.29 -10.34 -5.44
CA ARG A 77 20.77 -10.64 -4.09
C ARG A 77 20.83 -12.13 -3.84
N ILE A 78 20.85 -12.53 -2.54
CA ILE A 78 20.81 -13.93 -2.11
C ILE A 78 19.43 -14.22 -1.55
N TYR A 79 18.56 -14.83 -2.37
CA TYR A 79 17.19 -15.17 -1.99
C TYR A 79 17.05 -16.52 -1.30
N MET A 80 18.06 -17.40 -1.42
CA MET A 80 18.07 -18.76 -0.87
C MET A 80 16.91 -19.61 -1.41
N TYR A 81 16.73 -19.63 -2.73
CA TYR A 81 15.60 -20.31 -3.41
C TYR A 81 15.47 -21.78 -3.04
N ARG A 82 16.59 -22.48 -2.76
CA ARG A 82 16.61 -23.88 -2.29
C ARG A 82 15.69 -24.09 -1.09
N PHE A 83 15.61 -23.10 -0.19
CA PHE A 83 14.87 -23.17 1.07
C PHE A 83 13.40 -22.73 0.94
N ARG A 84 12.95 -22.41 -0.26
CA ARG A 84 11.51 -22.18 -0.51
C ARG A 84 10.72 -23.41 -0.10
N PRO A 85 9.62 -23.28 0.68
CA PRO A 85 8.79 -24.41 1.08
C PRO A 85 8.20 -25.17 -0.13
N ASP A 86 7.81 -26.42 0.11
CA ASP A 86 7.17 -27.27 -0.89
C ASP A 86 5.63 -27.21 -0.85
N TYR A 87 5.07 -26.51 0.15
CA TYR A 87 3.64 -26.27 0.25
C TYR A 87 3.23 -24.98 -0.45
N GLU A 88 1.98 -24.92 -0.88
CA GLU A 88 1.42 -23.74 -1.55
C GLU A 88 1.25 -22.57 -0.58
N MET A 89 1.59 -21.35 -1.06
CA MET A 89 1.41 -20.10 -0.35
C MET A 89 0.02 -19.53 -0.60
N TYR A 90 -0.82 -19.55 0.42
CA TYR A 90 -2.14 -18.89 0.45
C TYR A 90 -2.63 -18.77 1.89
N ALA A 91 -3.58 -17.87 2.15
CA ALA A 91 -4.22 -17.74 3.46
C ALA A 91 -5.12 -18.95 3.74
N ARG A 92 -4.64 -19.88 4.57
CA ARG A 92 -5.44 -21.00 5.06
C ARG A 92 -6.37 -20.56 6.18
N PRO A 93 -7.48 -21.28 6.45
CA PRO A 93 -8.25 -21.10 7.68
C PRO A 93 -7.33 -21.13 8.92
N ILE A 94 -7.57 -20.21 9.86
CA ILE A 94 -6.67 -19.97 11.01
C ILE A 94 -6.39 -21.24 11.85
N ASN A 95 -7.33 -22.17 11.92
CA ASN A 95 -7.19 -23.42 12.67
C ASN A 95 -6.28 -24.46 12.02
N GLN A 96 -5.81 -24.23 10.78
CA GLN A 96 -4.88 -25.12 10.08
C GLN A 96 -3.42 -24.80 10.36
N TYR A 97 -3.12 -23.67 11.03
CA TYR A 97 -1.75 -23.30 11.37
C TYR A 97 -1.29 -24.02 12.65
N PRO A 98 -0.06 -24.59 12.65
CA PRO A 98 0.50 -25.31 13.81
C PRO A 98 1.04 -24.32 14.86
N ALA A 99 0.20 -23.41 15.35
CA ALA A 99 0.59 -22.36 16.29
C ALA A 99 -0.09 -22.57 17.66
N LYS A 100 0.65 -22.35 18.74
CA LYS A 100 0.12 -22.38 20.12
C LYS A 100 -0.74 -21.16 20.44
N SER A 101 -0.40 -20.01 19.88
CA SER A 101 -1.13 -18.75 20.02
C SER A 101 -2.00 -18.48 18.81
N LYS A 102 -3.26 -18.07 19.02
CA LYS A 102 -4.16 -17.64 17.94
C LYS A 102 -3.68 -16.35 17.27
N HIS A 103 -3.04 -15.46 18.02
CA HIS A 103 -2.40 -14.28 17.46
C HIS A 103 -1.26 -14.66 16.50
N ALA A 104 -0.43 -15.64 16.88
CA ALA A 104 0.63 -16.14 16.01
C ALA A 104 0.07 -16.80 14.74
N ALA A 105 -1.00 -17.61 14.87
CA ALA A 105 -1.67 -18.21 13.72
C ALA A 105 -2.20 -17.14 12.75
N ALA A 106 -2.78 -16.07 13.26
CA ALA A 106 -3.25 -14.95 12.44
C ALA A 106 -2.09 -14.25 11.68
N ILE A 107 -0.94 -14.07 12.33
CA ILE A 107 0.25 -13.50 11.70
C ILE A 107 0.76 -14.43 10.58
N MET A 108 0.82 -15.74 10.85
CA MET A 108 1.20 -16.74 9.84
C MET A 108 0.27 -16.72 8.63
N LEU A 109 -1.06 -16.61 8.86
CA LEU A 109 -2.07 -16.47 7.82
C LEU A 109 -1.80 -15.24 6.95
N MET A 110 -1.54 -14.10 7.57
CA MET A 110 -1.31 -12.85 6.83
C MET A 110 0.04 -12.85 6.09
N ILE A 111 1.10 -13.42 6.65
CA ILE A 111 2.37 -13.63 5.94
C ILE A 111 2.14 -14.48 4.68
N MET A 112 1.43 -15.59 4.79
CA MET A 112 1.16 -16.46 3.65
C MET A 112 0.21 -15.83 2.63
N ASN A 113 -0.77 -15.03 3.07
CA ASN A 113 -1.58 -14.21 2.15
C ASN A 113 -0.72 -13.24 1.33
N ASN A 114 0.24 -12.58 1.96
CA ASN A 114 1.13 -11.62 1.29
C ASN A 114 2.11 -12.28 0.31
N LEU A 115 2.29 -13.60 0.39
CA LEU A 115 3.13 -14.40 -0.50
C LEU A 115 2.32 -15.30 -1.45
N ASP A 116 0.99 -15.28 -1.40
CA ASP A 116 0.13 -15.98 -2.35
C ASP A 116 0.44 -15.48 -3.78
N PRO A 117 0.72 -16.37 -4.76
CA PRO A 117 0.97 -15.96 -6.14
C PRO A 117 -0.16 -15.14 -6.80
N LYS A 118 -1.38 -15.21 -6.26
CA LYS A 118 -2.51 -14.36 -6.69
C LYS A 118 -2.44 -12.94 -6.14
N VAL A 119 -1.68 -12.74 -5.05
CA VAL A 119 -1.55 -11.47 -4.32
C VAL A 119 -0.19 -10.83 -4.56
N ALA A 120 0.89 -11.62 -4.47
CA ALA A 120 2.27 -11.15 -4.56
C ALA A 120 2.69 -10.89 -6.00
N GLN A 121 3.43 -9.80 -6.20
CA GLN A 121 4.00 -9.43 -7.50
C GLN A 121 5.14 -10.39 -7.90
N HIS A 122 6.06 -10.68 -6.97
CA HIS A 122 7.19 -11.57 -7.17
C HIS A 122 7.32 -12.51 -5.95
N PRO A 123 6.46 -13.55 -5.88
CA PRO A 123 6.38 -14.39 -4.68
C PRO A 123 7.66 -15.18 -4.42
N HIS A 124 8.44 -15.53 -5.45
CA HIS A 124 9.71 -16.25 -5.28
C HIS A 124 10.81 -15.39 -4.66
N GLU A 125 10.77 -14.09 -4.88
CA GLU A 125 11.66 -13.08 -4.27
C GLU A 125 11.04 -12.43 -3.02
N LEU A 126 9.94 -13.01 -2.50
CA LEU A 126 9.28 -12.55 -1.27
C LEU A 126 8.76 -11.11 -1.35
N ILE A 127 8.47 -10.63 -2.56
CA ILE A 127 7.99 -9.27 -2.84
C ILE A 127 6.49 -9.28 -3.08
N THR A 128 5.76 -8.55 -2.24
CA THR A 128 4.30 -8.45 -2.33
C THR A 128 3.88 -7.46 -3.41
N TYR A 129 4.37 -6.21 -3.37
CA TYR A 129 4.04 -5.21 -4.40
C TYR A 129 5.10 -4.10 -4.50
N GLY A 130 4.91 -3.19 -5.48
CA GLY A 130 5.76 -2.00 -5.66
C GLY A 130 7.21 -2.31 -6.09
N GLY A 131 7.47 -3.50 -6.60
CA GLY A 131 8.77 -3.93 -7.08
C GLY A 131 9.81 -4.21 -5.99
N ASN A 132 9.64 -3.65 -4.80
CA ASN A 132 10.59 -3.73 -3.68
C ASN A 132 9.94 -4.06 -2.34
N GLY A 133 8.63 -3.98 -2.21
CA GLY A 133 7.90 -4.20 -0.95
C GLY A 133 7.99 -5.63 -0.47
N ALA A 134 9.07 -5.95 0.24
CA ALA A 134 9.41 -7.31 0.65
C ALA A 134 8.85 -7.66 2.03
N VAL A 135 8.41 -8.90 2.18
CA VAL A 135 8.02 -9.49 3.47
C VAL A 135 9.24 -9.99 4.23
N PHE A 136 10.19 -10.58 3.50
CA PHE A 136 11.49 -11.07 3.97
C PHE A 136 12.55 -10.83 2.89
N GLN A 137 13.82 -10.90 3.26
CA GLN A 137 14.92 -10.80 2.29
C GLN A 137 15.23 -12.13 1.62
N ASN A 138 15.01 -13.26 2.33
CA ASN A 138 15.32 -14.61 1.86
C ASN A 138 14.44 -15.67 2.53
N TRP A 139 14.44 -16.86 1.96
CA TRP A 139 13.60 -17.97 2.42
C TRP A 139 14.01 -18.57 3.77
N ALA A 140 15.28 -18.41 4.21
CA ALA A 140 15.67 -18.82 5.56
C ALA A 140 14.98 -17.97 6.62
N GLN A 141 14.88 -16.66 6.40
CA GLN A 141 14.14 -15.75 7.29
C GLN A 141 12.66 -16.14 7.40
N TYR A 142 12.02 -16.43 6.27
CA TYR A 142 10.63 -16.91 6.25
C TYR A 142 10.48 -18.17 7.12
N ARG A 143 11.32 -19.21 6.89
CA ARG A 143 11.24 -20.48 7.62
C ARG A 143 11.43 -20.30 9.12
N LEU A 144 12.42 -19.52 9.53
CA LEU A 144 12.68 -19.23 10.95
C LEU A 144 11.51 -18.46 11.58
N THR A 145 10.96 -17.48 10.88
CA THR A 145 9.82 -16.70 11.39
C THR A 145 8.61 -17.58 11.60
N MET A 146 8.27 -18.43 10.62
CA MET A 146 7.14 -19.36 10.74
C MET A 146 7.33 -20.35 11.88
N LYS A 147 8.55 -20.86 12.09
CA LYS A 147 8.89 -21.71 13.23
C LYS A 147 8.70 -20.99 14.56
N TYR A 148 9.26 -19.78 14.72
CA TYR A 148 9.10 -19.00 15.95
C TYR A 148 7.62 -18.70 16.24
N LEU A 149 6.83 -18.37 15.23
CA LEU A 149 5.39 -18.16 15.37
C LEU A 149 4.65 -19.44 15.80
N ALA A 150 5.06 -20.60 15.30
CA ALA A 150 4.47 -21.88 15.72
C ALA A 150 4.81 -22.22 17.18
N GLU A 151 6.02 -21.90 17.62
CA GLU A 151 6.53 -22.22 18.96
C GLU A 151 6.09 -21.23 20.04
N MET A 152 5.82 -19.97 19.68
CA MET A 152 5.55 -18.90 20.66
C MET A 152 4.25 -19.11 21.44
N ASN A 153 4.26 -18.66 22.68
CA ASN A 153 3.05 -18.52 23.49
C ASN A 153 2.62 -17.05 23.59
N ASP A 154 1.50 -16.80 24.30
CA ASP A 154 0.92 -15.44 24.43
C ASP A 154 1.71 -14.51 25.38
N GLU A 155 2.77 -14.97 26.01
CA GLU A 155 3.64 -14.18 26.87
C GLU A 155 5.04 -14.00 26.28
N GLN A 156 5.13 -14.04 24.94
CA GLN A 156 6.36 -13.81 24.19
C GLN A 156 6.15 -12.81 23.08
N THR A 157 7.21 -12.09 22.71
CA THR A 157 7.28 -11.20 21.56
C THR A 157 8.41 -11.65 20.64
N LEU A 158 8.11 -11.88 19.38
CA LEU A 158 9.08 -12.06 18.32
C LEU A 158 9.57 -10.70 17.85
N VAL A 159 10.86 -10.44 17.95
CA VAL A 159 11.48 -9.21 17.45
C VAL A 159 12.05 -9.46 16.06
N MET A 160 11.64 -8.62 15.10
CA MET A 160 12.03 -8.72 13.69
C MET A 160 12.85 -7.49 13.28
N TYR A 161 13.98 -7.74 12.65
CA TYR A 161 14.89 -6.72 12.13
C TYR A 161 15.09 -6.91 10.63
N SER A 162 14.48 -6.04 9.82
CA SER A 162 14.56 -6.11 8.35
C SER A 162 14.38 -7.54 7.80
N GLY A 163 13.30 -8.20 8.23
CA GLY A 163 12.95 -9.57 7.83
C GLY A 163 13.64 -10.67 8.67
N HIS A 164 14.74 -10.35 9.39
CA HIS A 164 15.43 -11.33 10.22
C HIS A 164 14.75 -11.47 11.59
N PRO A 165 14.29 -12.68 11.96
CA PRO A 165 13.76 -12.94 13.29
C PRO A 165 14.92 -13.05 14.31
N MET A 166 15.03 -12.03 15.17
CA MET A 166 16.05 -11.97 16.22
C MET A 166 15.82 -13.01 17.30
N GLY A 167 14.58 -13.34 17.61
CA GLY A 167 14.21 -14.31 18.61
C GLY A 167 12.95 -13.98 19.40
N LEU A 168 12.51 -14.94 20.20
CA LEU A 168 11.38 -14.81 21.12
C LEU A 168 11.87 -14.27 22.46
N PHE A 169 11.31 -13.15 22.86
CA PHE A 169 11.61 -12.51 24.15
C PHE A 169 10.44 -12.67 25.13
N PRO A 170 10.68 -12.92 26.41
CA PRO A 170 9.62 -12.87 27.44
C PRO A 170 8.88 -11.52 27.37
N SER A 171 7.56 -11.57 27.51
CA SER A 171 6.69 -10.42 27.40
C SER A 171 5.44 -10.61 28.28
N ASN A 172 4.32 -10.02 27.89
CA ASN A 172 3.03 -10.19 28.55
C ASN A 172 1.90 -10.24 27.50
N ARG A 173 0.71 -10.66 27.90
CA ARG A 173 -0.43 -10.87 27.00
C ARG A 173 -0.93 -9.60 26.30
N ASN A 174 -0.67 -8.43 26.85
CA ASN A 174 -1.09 -7.16 26.27
C ASN A 174 -0.06 -6.57 25.30
N ALA A 175 1.19 -7.08 25.31
CA ALA A 175 2.22 -6.66 24.37
C ALA A 175 2.03 -7.28 23.00
N PRO A 176 2.54 -6.68 21.92
CA PRO A 176 2.52 -7.27 20.60
C PRO A 176 3.25 -8.63 20.55
N ARG A 177 2.68 -9.57 19.80
CA ARG A 177 3.35 -10.85 19.50
C ARG A 177 4.51 -10.69 18.57
N VAL A 178 4.48 -9.69 17.69
CA VAL A 178 5.58 -9.36 16.76
C VAL A 178 5.79 -7.86 16.73
N VAL A 179 7.06 -7.46 16.78
CA VAL A 179 7.49 -6.08 16.53
C VAL A 179 8.46 -6.11 15.35
N VAL A 180 8.12 -5.37 14.30
CA VAL A 180 8.86 -5.33 13.04
C VAL A 180 9.46 -3.94 12.82
N THR A 181 10.74 -3.89 12.48
CA THR A 181 11.37 -2.69 11.91
C THR A 181 12.00 -3.02 10.56
N ASN A 182 11.75 -2.20 9.54
CA ASN A 182 12.31 -2.39 8.21
C ASN A 182 12.95 -1.10 7.70
N GLY A 183 14.17 -1.18 7.18
CA GLY A 183 14.81 -0.09 6.49
C GLY A 183 15.07 1.16 7.31
N MET A 184 15.11 1.08 8.63
CA MET A 184 15.30 2.19 9.56
C MET A 184 16.78 2.58 9.63
N MET A 185 17.29 3.10 8.50
CA MET A 185 18.69 3.52 8.40
C MET A 185 18.89 4.89 9.07
N ILE A 186 20.09 5.07 9.63
CA ILE A 186 20.46 6.34 10.29
C ILE A 186 20.59 7.43 9.22
N PRO A 187 20.00 8.64 9.41
CA PRO A 187 20.21 9.78 8.54
C PRO A 187 21.72 10.03 8.29
N ASN A 188 22.11 10.52 7.14
CA ASN A 188 23.47 10.64 6.60
C ASN A 188 24.10 9.32 6.10
N TYR A 189 23.50 8.17 6.38
CA TYR A 189 23.89 6.85 5.87
C TYR A 189 22.73 6.17 5.13
N SER A 190 21.82 6.95 4.58
CA SER A 190 20.56 6.48 3.99
C SER A 190 20.31 7.03 2.59
N SER A 191 21.37 7.19 1.81
CA SER A 191 21.24 7.42 0.37
C SER A 191 20.67 6.20 -0.34
N GLN A 192 20.20 6.36 -1.58
CA GLN A 192 19.72 5.25 -2.39
C GLN A 192 20.80 4.17 -2.58
N ASP A 193 22.06 4.57 -2.80
CA ASP A 193 23.17 3.63 -2.94
C ASP A 193 23.53 2.92 -1.63
N ASP A 194 23.41 3.60 -0.48
CA ASP A 194 23.56 2.95 0.83
C ASP A 194 22.50 1.88 1.04
N TRP A 195 21.24 2.19 0.73
CA TRP A 195 20.16 1.22 0.82
C TRP A 195 20.39 0.02 -0.09
N GLU A 196 20.73 0.21 -1.36
CA GLU A 196 21.02 -0.87 -2.31
C GLU A 196 22.15 -1.76 -1.80
N LYS A 197 23.22 -1.15 -1.27
CA LYS A 197 24.35 -1.83 -0.68
C LYS A 197 23.94 -2.66 0.55
N PHE A 198 23.26 -2.06 1.51
CA PHE A 198 22.88 -2.76 2.75
C PHE A 198 21.80 -3.83 2.50
N ASN A 199 20.95 -3.64 1.50
CA ASN A 199 20.03 -4.67 1.05
C ASN A 199 20.79 -5.85 0.42
N ALA A 200 21.79 -5.60 -0.44
CA ALA A 200 22.63 -6.64 -1.04
C ALA A 200 23.48 -7.40 0.01
N LEU A 201 23.90 -6.71 1.08
CA LEU A 201 24.57 -7.33 2.23
C LEU A 201 23.63 -8.20 3.10
N GLY A 202 22.33 -8.16 2.86
CA GLY A 202 21.34 -8.89 3.64
C GLY A 202 21.13 -8.33 5.06
N VAL A 203 21.29 -7.01 5.25
CA VAL A 203 21.15 -6.37 6.57
C VAL A 203 20.01 -5.34 6.65
N THR A 204 19.42 -4.93 5.53
CA THR A 204 18.22 -4.10 5.52
C THR A 204 17.25 -4.53 4.43
N GLN A 205 15.98 -4.21 4.60
CA GLN A 205 14.97 -4.41 3.56
C GLN A 205 14.02 -3.23 3.44
N TYR A 206 13.41 -3.10 2.30
CA TYR A 206 12.40 -2.11 1.99
C TYR A 206 11.02 -2.66 2.35
N GLY A 207 10.48 -2.22 3.47
CA GLY A 207 9.13 -2.58 3.93
C GLY A 207 8.10 -1.60 3.42
N GLN A 208 7.68 -1.72 2.17
CA GLN A 208 6.74 -0.79 1.56
C GLN A 208 5.34 -0.93 2.14
N MET A 209 4.85 0.12 2.82
CA MET A 209 3.48 0.23 3.34
C MET A 209 2.98 -1.09 3.97
N THR A 210 1.77 -1.54 3.65
CA THR A 210 1.13 -2.73 4.22
C THR A 210 1.83 -4.05 3.93
N ALA A 211 2.69 -4.15 2.92
CA ALA A 211 3.51 -5.33 2.71
C ALA A 211 4.44 -5.58 3.91
N GLY A 212 5.05 -4.52 4.46
CA GLY A 212 5.94 -4.61 5.61
C GLY A 212 5.26 -5.00 6.92
N SER A 213 3.95 -4.75 7.07
CA SER A 213 3.15 -5.18 8.23
C SER A 213 2.36 -6.46 7.99
N TYR A 214 2.53 -7.12 6.85
CA TYR A 214 1.75 -8.29 6.45
C TYR A 214 0.24 -8.03 6.23
N MET A 215 -0.19 -6.77 6.20
CA MET A 215 -1.61 -6.38 6.11
C MET A 215 -2.07 -6.04 4.69
N TYR A 216 -1.32 -6.40 3.65
CA TYR A 216 -1.79 -6.25 2.28
C TYR A 216 -2.89 -7.25 1.97
N ILE A 217 -4.04 -6.77 1.54
CA ILE A 217 -5.26 -7.57 1.28
C ILE A 217 -5.60 -7.65 -0.21
N GLY A 218 -4.63 -7.42 -1.08
CA GLY A 218 -4.85 -7.34 -2.51
C GLY A 218 -5.28 -5.96 -2.99
N PRO A 219 -5.74 -5.85 -4.23
CA PRO A 219 -5.93 -4.57 -4.91
C PRO A 219 -7.15 -3.77 -4.43
N GLN A 220 -8.06 -4.36 -3.66
CA GLN A 220 -9.27 -3.65 -3.24
C GLN A 220 -9.00 -2.40 -2.39
N GLY A 221 -7.87 -2.38 -1.66
CA GLY A 221 -7.48 -1.21 -0.88
C GLY A 221 -7.26 0.02 -1.75
N ILE A 222 -6.54 -0.14 -2.86
CA ILE A 222 -6.28 0.97 -3.77
C ILE A 222 -7.51 1.31 -4.63
N VAL A 223 -8.34 0.33 -5.01
CA VAL A 223 -9.61 0.61 -5.68
C VAL A 223 -10.49 1.48 -4.80
N HIS A 224 -10.62 1.14 -3.52
CA HIS A 224 -11.40 1.93 -2.57
C HIS A 224 -10.84 3.35 -2.42
N GLY A 225 -9.55 3.50 -2.12
CA GLY A 225 -8.92 4.81 -1.94
C GLY A 225 -9.03 5.68 -3.19
N THR A 226 -8.86 5.10 -4.38
CA THR A 226 -9.04 5.82 -5.66
C THR A 226 -10.51 6.23 -5.87
N THR A 227 -11.47 5.36 -5.55
CA THR A 227 -12.91 5.69 -5.63
C THR A 227 -13.24 6.89 -4.76
N ILE A 228 -12.80 6.88 -3.50
CA ILE A 228 -13.02 8.01 -2.57
C ILE A 228 -12.32 9.28 -3.08
N THR A 229 -11.10 9.16 -3.63
CA THR A 229 -10.38 10.30 -4.22
C THR A 229 -11.14 10.90 -5.40
N VAL A 230 -11.64 10.10 -6.32
CA VAL A 230 -12.39 10.56 -7.50
C VAL A 230 -13.71 11.20 -7.09
N LEU A 231 -14.48 10.60 -6.18
CA LEU A 231 -15.73 11.17 -5.66
C LEU A 231 -15.50 12.53 -5.01
N ASN A 232 -14.50 12.65 -4.16
CA ASN A 232 -14.16 13.91 -3.51
C ASN A 232 -13.55 14.93 -4.49
N GLY A 233 -12.79 14.49 -5.51
CA GLY A 233 -12.31 15.35 -6.59
C GLY A 233 -13.47 16.01 -7.35
N PHE A 234 -14.49 15.24 -7.73
CA PHE A 234 -15.69 15.80 -8.36
C PHE A 234 -16.47 16.74 -7.43
N ARG A 235 -16.56 16.45 -6.13
CA ARG A 235 -17.16 17.37 -5.15
C ARG A 235 -16.39 18.68 -5.05
N LYS A 236 -15.06 18.61 -5.06
CA LYS A 236 -14.21 19.79 -4.99
C LYS A 236 -14.46 20.74 -6.15
N ILE A 237 -14.63 20.23 -7.36
CA ILE A 237 -14.98 21.04 -8.53
C ILE A 237 -16.49 21.28 -8.68
N LYS A 238 -17.30 20.86 -7.70
CA LYS A 238 -18.76 21.03 -7.66
C LYS A 238 -19.49 20.44 -8.88
N LYS A 239 -19.03 19.27 -9.35
CA LYS A 239 -19.63 18.51 -10.47
C LYS A 239 -20.08 17.12 -10.04
N SER A 240 -21.06 16.56 -10.77
CA SER A 240 -21.40 15.15 -10.69
C SER A 240 -20.35 14.32 -11.45
N PRO A 241 -20.03 13.10 -11.00
CA PRO A 241 -19.24 12.16 -11.80
C PRO A 241 -19.90 11.77 -13.14
N GLU A 242 -21.25 11.78 -13.23
CA GLU A 242 -21.99 11.37 -14.43
C GLU A 242 -21.60 12.18 -15.68
N GLY A 243 -21.02 11.50 -16.66
CA GLY A 243 -20.53 12.12 -17.89
C GLY A 243 -19.25 12.94 -17.70
N GLY A 244 -18.73 13.04 -16.48
CA GLY A 244 -17.44 13.65 -16.19
C GLY A 244 -16.28 12.76 -16.66
N VAL A 245 -15.19 13.38 -17.12
CA VAL A 245 -14.01 12.69 -17.66
C VAL A 245 -12.85 12.76 -16.69
N PHE A 246 -12.34 11.59 -16.31
CA PHE A 246 -11.10 11.42 -15.57
C PHE A 246 -10.03 10.81 -16.47
N VAL A 247 -8.91 11.52 -16.67
CA VAL A 247 -7.75 11.04 -17.46
C VAL A 247 -6.60 10.72 -16.52
N THR A 248 -6.03 9.52 -16.70
CA THR A 248 -4.91 9.03 -15.92
C THR A 248 -4.04 8.05 -16.73
N SER A 249 -3.03 7.46 -16.12
CA SER A 249 -2.12 6.52 -16.77
C SER A 249 -1.61 5.43 -15.85
N GLY A 250 -1.20 4.34 -16.48
CA GLY A 250 -0.69 3.14 -15.82
C GLY A 250 -1.77 2.10 -15.52
N LEU A 251 -1.50 0.84 -15.90
CA LEU A 251 -2.35 -0.33 -15.61
C LEU A 251 -1.57 -1.45 -14.90
N GLY A 252 -0.49 -1.09 -14.23
CA GLY A 252 0.34 -2.00 -13.43
C GLY A 252 -0.36 -2.54 -12.18
N GLY A 253 0.42 -2.98 -11.21
CA GLY A 253 -0.10 -3.58 -9.96
C GLY A 253 -0.98 -2.64 -9.16
N MET A 254 -0.52 -1.41 -8.93
CA MET A 254 -1.23 -0.38 -8.17
C MET A 254 -2.14 0.46 -9.08
N SER A 255 -1.59 1.01 -10.15
CA SER A 255 -2.29 1.90 -11.07
C SER A 255 -3.48 1.25 -11.80
N GLY A 256 -3.44 -0.06 -12.00
CA GLY A 256 -4.54 -0.80 -12.62
C GLY A 256 -5.88 -0.72 -11.89
N ALA A 257 -5.90 -0.20 -10.66
CA ALA A 257 -7.12 0.05 -9.90
C ALA A 257 -7.95 1.23 -10.42
N GLN A 258 -7.34 2.19 -11.11
CA GLN A 258 -7.98 3.46 -11.49
C GLN A 258 -9.21 3.31 -12.38
N PRO A 259 -9.19 2.50 -13.46
CA PRO A 259 -10.38 2.31 -14.30
C PRO A 259 -11.57 1.76 -13.51
N LYS A 260 -11.32 0.74 -12.68
CA LYS A 260 -12.36 0.14 -11.82
C LYS A 260 -12.91 1.14 -10.80
N ALA A 261 -12.04 1.94 -10.22
CA ALA A 261 -12.44 2.97 -9.27
C ALA A 261 -13.31 4.06 -9.94
N GLY A 262 -12.96 4.48 -11.16
CA GLY A 262 -13.76 5.42 -11.92
C GLY A 262 -15.15 4.88 -12.27
N ASN A 263 -15.25 3.60 -12.62
CA ASN A 263 -16.54 2.92 -12.82
C ASN A 263 -17.39 2.92 -11.53
N ILE A 264 -16.80 2.61 -10.38
CA ILE A 264 -17.53 2.63 -9.10
C ILE A 264 -17.94 4.07 -8.73
N ALA A 265 -17.10 5.06 -9.03
CA ALA A 265 -17.42 6.47 -8.83
C ALA A 265 -18.46 7.01 -9.82
N GLY A 266 -18.69 6.35 -10.96
CA GLY A 266 -19.71 6.70 -11.93
C GLY A 266 -19.27 7.69 -13.02
N CYS A 267 -17.97 7.74 -13.36
CA CYS A 267 -17.43 8.65 -14.38
C CYS A 267 -16.89 7.91 -15.63
N ILE A 268 -16.53 8.69 -16.65
CA ILE A 268 -15.78 8.21 -17.81
C ILE A 268 -14.29 8.24 -17.43
N THR A 269 -13.63 7.09 -17.44
CA THR A 269 -12.20 7.00 -17.14
C THR A 269 -11.40 6.63 -18.38
N VAL A 270 -10.43 7.45 -18.74
CA VAL A 270 -9.43 7.14 -19.76
C VAL A 270 -8.10 6.86 -19.08
N CYS A 271 -7.58 5.65 -19.26
CA CYS A 271 -6.31 5.23 -18.67
C CYS A 271 -5.35 4.79 -19.77
N ALA A 272 -4.26 5.54 -19.97
CA ALA A 272 -3.23 5.18 -20.96
C ALA A 272 -2.22 4.19 -20.39
N GLU A 273 -1.84 3.20 -21.17
CA GLU A 273 -0.84 2.19 -20.83
C GLU A 273 -0.08 1.76 -22.08
N VAL A 274 1.25 1.73 -21.99
CA VAL A 274 2.12 1.32 -23.10
C VAL A 274 2.36 -0.19 -23.17
N ASN A 275 2.05 -0.92 -22.10
CA ASN A 275 2.25 -2.36 -22.00
C ASN A 275 0.96 -3.13 -22.35
N PRO A 276 0.86 -3.76 -23.53
CA PRO A 276 -0.34 -4.49 -23.95
C PRO A 276 -0.69 -5.67 -23.02
N LYS A 277 0.30 -6.27 -22.36
CA LYS A 277 0.05 -7.34 -21.39
C LYS A 277 -0.65 -6.83 -20.14
N ALA A 278 -0.29 -5.63 -19.65
CA ALA A 278 -0.97 -5.01 -18.52
C ALA A 278 -2.42 -4.68 -18.88
N ILE A 279 -2.67 -4.12 -20.07
CA ILE A 279 -4.02 -3.85 -20.60
C ILE A 279 -4.85 -5.14 -20.65
N ALA A 280 -4.33 -6.17 -21.32
CA ALA A 280 -5.01 -7.45 -21.47
C ALA A 280 -5.37 -8.09 -20.11
N THR A 281 -4.47 -7.98 -19.14
CA THR A 281 -4.69 -8.47 -17.79
C THR A 281 -5.86 -7.75 -17.12
N ARG A 282 -5.90 -6.41 -17.15
CA ARG A 282 -6.97 -5.63 -16.52
C ARG A 282 -8.30 -5.77 -17.23
N HIS A 283 -8.29 -5.84 -18.55
CA HIS A 283 -9.49 -6.10 -19.34
C HIS A 283 -10.07 -7.50 -19.05
N SER A 284 -9.25 -8.54 -19.03
CA SER A 284 -9.70 -9.91 -18.69
C SER A 284 -10.23 -10.04 -17.25
N GLN A 285 -9.76 -9.20 -16.34
CA GLN A 285 -10.26 -9.11 -14.95
C GLN A 285 -11.57 -8.31 -14.83
N GLY A 286 -12.06 -7.69 -15.91
CA GLY A 286 -13.23 -6.81 -15.87
C GLY A 286 -12.99 -5.49 -15.12
N TRP A 287 -11.76 -5.00 -15.11
CA TRP A 287 -11.39 -3.73 -14.49
C TRP A 287 -11.35 -2.58 -15.50
N VAL A 288 -11.17 -2.92 -16.77
CA VAL A 288 -11.28 -2.05 -17.93
C VAL A 288 -12.42 -2.60 -18.79
N ASP A 289 -13.33 -1.76 -19.22
CA ASP A 289 -14.47 -2.15 -20.04
C ASP A 289 -14.10 -2.24 -21.52
N GLU A 290 -13.33 -1.27 -22.03
CA GLU A 290 -12.99 -1.13 -23.44
C GLU A 290 -11.49 -0.88 -23.64
N VAL A 291 -10.96 -1.37 -24.73
CA VAL A 291 -9.56 -1.14 -25.15
C VAL A 291 -9.55 -0.48 -26.52
N VAL A 292 -8.78 0.61 -26.67
CA VAL A 292 -8.65 1.38 -27.89
C VAL A 292 -7.18 1.67 -28.16
N SER A 293 -6.71 1.49 -29.39
CA SER A 293 -5.33 1.78 -29.81
C SER A 293 -5.21 2.98 -30.77
N ASP A 294 -6.32 3.50 -31.27
CA ASP A 294 -6.35 4.67 -32.15
C ASP A 294 -6.90 5.89 -31.39
N LEU A 295 -6.19 7.02 -31.47
CA LEU A 295 -6.56 8.27 -30.78
C LEU A 295 -7.84 8.90 -31.33
N GLY A 296 -8.16 8.69 -32.62
CA GLY A 296 -9.41 9.18 -33.23
C GLY A 296 -10.60 8.37 -32.73
N GLU A 297 -10.48 7.05 -32.64
CA GLU A 297 -11.50 6.19 -32.03
C GLU A 297 -11.70 6.51 -30.55
N LEU A 298 -10.62 6.70 -29.79
CA LEU A 298 -10.69 7.12 -28.39
C LEU A 298 -11.47 8.43 -28.25
N THR A 299 -11.12 9.43 -29.06
CA THR A 299 -11.77 10.75 -29.07
C THR A 299 -13.27 10.65 -29.36
N ALA A 300 -13.64 9.90 -30.39
CA ALA A 300 -15.04 9.69 -30.78
C ALA A 300 -15.81 8.95 -29.66
N ARG A 301 -15.18 7.94 -29.04
CA ARG A 301 -15.79 7.14 -27.96
C ARG A 301 -16.02 7.98 -26.72
N VAL A 302 -15.06 8.81 -26.31
CA VAL A 302 -15.21 9.71 -25.15
C VAL A 302 -16.33 10.73 -25.39
N LYS A 303 -16.37 11.38 -26.56
CA LYS A 303 -17.46 12.33 -26.93
C LYS A 303 -18.84 11.66 -26.87
N LYS A 304 -18.93 10.41 -27.35
CA LYS A 304 -20.19 9.63 -27.27
C LYS A 304 -20.58 9.35 -25.82
N ALA A 305 -19.62 8.92 -24.98
CA ALA A 305 -19.86 8.63 -23.58
C ALA A 305 -20.30 9.89 -22.80
N GLN A 306 -19.66 11.03 -23.04
CA GLN A 306 -20.04 12.32 -22.43
C GLN A 306 -21.48 12.71 -22.80
N ALA A 307 -21.83 12.59 -24.08
CA ALA A 307 -23.18 12.92 -24.55
C ALA A 307 -24.28 12.02 -23.94
N ALA A 308 -23.96 10.76 -23.70
CA ALA A 308 -24.84 9.75 -23.09
C ALA A 308 -24.77 9.72 -21.56
N LYS A 309 -23.85 10.46 -20.94
CA LYS A 309 -23.54 10.38 -19.50
C LYS A 309 -23.25 8.95 -19.04
N GLU A 310 -22.54 8.21 -19.86
CA GLU A 310 -22.16 6.84 -19.55
C GLU A 310 -21.13 6.78 -18.40
N THR A 311 -21.16 5.65 -17.71
CA THR A 311 -20.06 5.19 -16.85
C THR A 311 -19.29 4.15 -17.63
N VAL A 312 -18.03 4.42 -17.97
CA VAL A 312 -17.19 3.51 -18.76
C VAL A 312 -15.71 3.76 -18.49
N SER A 313 -14.94 2.70 -18.44
CA SER A 313 -13.47 2.75 -18.38
C SER A 313 -12.87 2.30 -19.71
N ILE A 314 -11.99 3.14 -20.26
CA ILE A 314 -11.35 2.94 -21.56
C ILE A 314 -9.84 2.92 -21.34
N ALA A 315 -9.19 1.79 -21.66
CA ALA A 315 -7.74 1.74 -21.77
C ALA A 315 -7.31 2.22 -23.16
N TYR A 316 -6.40 3.17 -23.19
CA TYR A 316 -5.70 3.55 -24.41
C TYR A 316 -4.36 2.82 -24.48
N GLU A 317 -4.14 2.01 -25.51
CA GLU A 317 -2.86 1.35 -25.76
C GLU A 317 -1.89 2.34 -26.39
N GLY A 318 -1.14 3.06 -25.55
CA GLY A 318 -0.22 4.10 -25.96
C GLY A 318 0.21 5.00 -24.81
N ASN A 319 0.89 6.08 -25.17
CA ASN A 319 1.43 7.01 -24.20
C ASN A 319 0.39 8.05 -23.76
N VAL A 320 0.33 8.35 -22.47
CA VAL A 320 -0.63 9.32 -21.91
C VAL A 320 -0.42 10.74 -22.44
N VAL A 321 0.80 11.10 -22.80
CA VAL A 321 1.12 12.42 -23.41
C VAL A 321 0.31 12.62 -24.70
N GLU A 322 0.20 11.58 -25.53
CA GLU A 322 -0.56 11.63 -26.77
C GLU A 322 -2.07 11.84 -26.51
N VAL A 323 -2.60 11.25 -25.44
CA VAL A 323 -4.00 11.46 -25.02
C VAL A 323 -4.23 12.91 -24.63
N TRP A 324 -3.39 13.48 -23.75
CA TRP A 324 -3.52 14.86 -23.31
C TRP A 324 -3.39 15.85 -24.47
N GLU A 325 -2.40 15.67 -25.36
CA GLU A 325 -2.20 16.52 -26.54
C GLU A 325 -3.38 16.41 -27.52
N LYS A 326 -3.89 15.19 -27.77
CA LYS A 326 -5.02 14.96 -28.66
C LYS A 326 -6.31 15.58 -28.13
N PHE A 327 -6.58 15.42 -26.84
CA PHE A 327 -7.77 15.99 -26.20
C PHE A 327 -7.74 17.52 -26.20
N ASP A 328 -6.54 18.14 -26.08
CA ASP A 328 -6.38 19.59 -26.23
C ASP A 328 -6.77 20.06 -27.64
N VAL A 329 -6.27 19.39 -28.70
CA VAL A 329 -6.56 19.70 -30.11
C VAL A 329 -8.05 19.51 -30.43
N GLU A 330 -8.67 18.46 -29.92
CA GLU A 330 -10.07 18.09 -30.17
C GLU A 330 -11.06 18.81 -29.25
N ASN A 331 -10.57 19.70 -28.36
CA ASN A 331 -11.36 20.42 -27.36
C ASN A 331 -12.25 19.50 -26.50
N ILE A 332 -11.73 18.34 -26.10
CA ILE A 332 -12.37 17.48 -25.10
C ILE A 332 -12.09 18.07 -23.73
N HIS A 333 -13.16 18.42 -23.00
CA HIS A 333 -13.01 18.85 -21.62
C HIS A 333 -12.73 17.65 -20.73
N VAL A 334 -11.64 17.73 -19.97
CA VAL A 334 -11.26 16.77 -18.93
C VAL A 334 -11.60 17.41 -17.59
N ASP A 335 -12.38 16.74 -16.76
CA ASP A 335 -12.78 17.26 -15.44
C ASP A 335 -11.70 17.02 -14.39
N LEU A 336 -11.22 15.78 -14.29
CA LEU A 336 -10.15 15.38 -13.39
C LEU A 336 -8.97 14.82 -14.17
N GLY A 337 -7.76 15.13 -13.73
CA GLY A 337 -6.52 14.60 -14.28
C GLY A 337 -5.54 14.13 -13.22
N SER A 338 -4.83 13.05 -13.51
CA SER A 338 -3.76 12.53 -12.66
C SER A 338 -2.78 11.66 -13.46
N ASP A 339 -1.72 11.21 -12.82
CA ASP A 339 -0.79 10.19 -13.33
C ASP A 339 -0.47 9.19 -12.21
N GLN A 340 -0.43 7.90 -12.54
CA GLN A 340 -0.05 6.86 -11.59
C GLN A 340 0.95 5.86 -12.17
N THR A 341 1.79 6.29 -13.09
CA THR A 341 2.98 5.54 -13.51
C THR A 341 4.00 5.45 -12.37
N SER A 342 4.98 4.55 -12.47
CA SER A 342 5.93 4.30 -11.37
C SER A 342 7.10 5.30 -11.37
N LEU A 343 6.81 6.60 -11.31
CA LEU A 343 7.81 7.68 -11.38
C LEU A 343 8.73 7.79 -10.15
N HIS A 344 8.46 7.05 -9.08
CA HIS A 344 9.46 6.84 -8.02
C HIS A 344 10.65 5.97 -8.48
N ASN A 345 10.55 5.35 -9.65
CA ASN A 345 11.62 4.57 -10.28
C ASN A 345 11.64 4.76 -11.81
N PRO A 346 11.76 5.99 -12.32
CA PRO A 346 11.56 6.30 -13.74
C PRO A 346 12.58 5.65 -14.66
N TRP A 347 13.82 5.47 -14.17
CA TRP A 347 14.96 5.00 -14.97
C TRP A 347 15.00 3.48 -15.17
N ALA A 348 14.17 2.74 -14.46
CA ALA A 348 14.04 1.29 -14.55
C ALA A 348 12.70 0.85 -15.17
N GLY A 349 12.17 1.63 -16.10
CA GLY A 349 10.91 1.34 -16.78
C GLY A 349 9.66 1.76 -16.02
N GLY A 350 9.80 2.65 -15.05
CA GLY A 350 8.66 3.23 -14.32
C GLY A 350 7.86 4.24 -15.13
N TYR A 351 8.49 4.85 -16.15
CA TYR A 351 7.85 5.74 -17.11
C TYR A 351 8.50 5.57 -18.50
N TYR A 352 7.69 5.36 -19.52
CA TYR A 352 8.17 5.14 -20.87
C TYR A 352 8.06 6.39 -21.74
N PRO A 353 9.08 6.67 -22.60
CA PRO A 353 9.09 7.85 -23.46
C PRO A 353 7.98 7.84 -24.51
N VAL A 354 7.40 9.00 -24.78
CA VAL A 354 6.47 9.19 -25.89
C VAL A 354 7.21 9.07 -27.23
N GLY A 355 6.55 8.48 -28.23
CA GLY A 355 7.10 8.29 -29.59
C GLY A 355 8.03 7.10 -29.73
N LEU A 356 8.14 6.24 -28.74
CA LEU A 356 8.80 4.93 -28.81
C LEU A 356 7.83 3.82 -28.42
N THR A 357 7.93 2.68 -29.08
CA THR A 357 7.23 1.46 -28.62
C THR A 357 7.82 0.96 -27.30
N LEU A 358 7.11 0.04 -26.64
CA LEU A 358 7.62 -0.59 -25.42
C LEU A 358 8.95 -1.32 -25.67
N GLU A 359 9.05 -2.06 -26.77
CA GLU A 359 10.26 -2.81 -27.16
C GLU A 359 11.43 -1.86 -27.44
N GLU A 360 11.21 -0.78 -28.21
CA GLU A 360 12.24 0.23 -28.49
C GLU A 360 12.70 0.91 -27.21
N SER A 361 11.77 1.23 -26.30
CA SER A 361 12.07 1.83 -25.01
C SER A 361 12.92 0.91 -24.13
N GLN A 362 12.56 -0.37 -24.05
CA GLN A 362 13.32 -1.38 -23.29
C GLN A 362 14.71 -1.61 -23.89
N ALA A 363 14.81 -1.68 -25.22
CA ALA A 363 16.10 -1.81 -25.92
C ALA A 363 17.00 -0.58 -25.68
N LEU A 364 16.43 0.63 -25.73
CA LEU A 364 17.18 1.86 -25.45
C LEU A 364 17.64 1.91 -23.98
N MET A 365 16.77 1.56 -23.04
CA MET A 365 17.09 1.51 -21.62
C MET A 365 18.25 0.54 -21.31
N ALA A 366 18.27 -0.61 -21.98
CA ALA A 366 19.31 -1.61 -21.82
C ALA A 366 20.64 -1.24 -22.50
N SER A 367 20.58 -0.59 -23.65
CA SER A 367 21.78 -0.28 -24.48
C SER A 367 22.38 1.09 -24.19
N ASN A 368 21.57 2.09 -23.81
CA ASN A 368 21.99 3.45 -23.56
C ASN A 368 21.07 4.14 -22.54
N SER A 369 21.35 3.93 -21.27
CA SER A 369 20.55 4.44 -20.16
C SER A 369 20.47 5.98 -20.11
N ASP A 370 21.51 6.68 -20.54
CA ASP A 370 21.53 8.16 -20.55
C ASP A 370 20.58 8.70 -21.63
N ALA A 371 20.61 8.14 -22.84
CA ALA A 371 19.68 8.51 -23.90
C ALA A 371 18.22 8.15 -23.52
N PHE A 372 18.00 7.04 -22.83
CA PHE A 372 16.68 6.69 -22.30
C PHE A 372 16.21 7.75 -21.30
N LYS A 373 17.08 8.16 -20.36
CA LYS A 373 16.79 9.20 -19.37
C LYS A 373 16.42 10.53 -20.02
N GLU A 374 17.17 10.98 -21.04
CA GLU A 374 16.87 12.20 -21.78
C GLU A 374 15.48 12.17 -22.43
N LYS A 375 15.11 11.03 -23.03
CA LYS A 375 13.79 10.87 -23.66
C LYS A 375 12.65 10.82 -22.64
N VAL A 376 12.86 10.21 -21.48
CA VAL A 376 11.90 10.25 -20.37
C VAL A 376 11.71 11.70 -19.90
N GLN A 377 12.79 12.45 -19.71
CA GLN A 377 12.73 13.86 -19.30
C GLN A 377 12.04 14.75 -20.35
N GLU A 378 12.29 14.52 -21.64
CA GLU A 378 11.56 15.19 -22.73
C GLU A 378 10.06 14.90 -22.65
N SER A 379 9.69 13.65 -22.44
CA SER A 379 8.29 13.23 -22.32
C SER A 379 7.60 13.84 -21.10
N LEU A 380 8.29 13.92 -19.97
CA LEU A 380 7.76 14.59 -18.76
C LEU A 380 7.52 16.09 -19.00
N ARG A 381 8.41 16.78 -19.72
CA ARG A 381 8.19 18.18 -20.11
C ARG A 381 6.95 18.33 -21.01
N ARG A 382 6.77 17.45 -21.99
CA ARG A 382 5.58 17.47 -22.89
C ARG A 382 4.31 17.16 -22.11
N HIS A 383 4.35 16.14 -21.23
CA HIS A 383 3.22 15.77 -20.39
C HIS A 383 2.76 16.97 -19.53
N ALA A 384 3.68 17.58 -18.79
CA ALA A 384 3.39 18.75 -17.97
C ALA A 384 2.85 19.94 -18.81
N ALA A 385 3.43 20.19 -19.99
CA ALA A 385 2.96 21.25 -20.88
C ALA A 385 1.52 21.00 -21.39
N ALA A 386 1.16 19.76 -21.71
CA ALA A 386 -0.19 19.40 -22.10
C ALA A 386 -1.17 19.52 -20.91
N VAL A 387 -0.79 19.05 -19.73
CA VAL A 387 -1.57 19.23 -18.50
C VAL A 387 -1.81 20.71 -18.20
N ASN A 388 -0.77 21.57 -18.30
CA ASN A 388 -0.91 23.02 -18.09
C ASN A 388 -2.01 23.62 -19.01
N LYS A 389 -2.04 23.25 -20.29
CA LYS A 389 -3.09 23.71 -21.22
C LYS A 389 -4.50 23.29 -20.81
N HIS A 390 -4.64 22.07 -20.29
CA HIS A 390 -5.94 21.59 -19.83
C HIS A 390 -6.37 22.27 -18.54
N THR A 391 -5.45 22.50 -17.61
CA THR A 391 -5.75 23.21 -16.36
C THR A 391 -6.12 24.68 -16.60
N ASP A 392 -5.52 25.34 -17.60
CA ASP A 392 -5.93 26.68 -18.06
C ASP A 392 -7.38 26.68 -18.60
N LYS A 393 -7.90 25.52 -19.02
CA LYS A 393 -9.29 25.33 -19.48
C LYS A 393 -10.22 24.78 -18.37
N GLY A 394 -9.73 24.67 -17.12
CA GLY A 394 -10.53 24.29 -15.95
C GLY A 394 -10.45 22.82 -15.54
N THR A 395 -9.54 22.04 -16.08
CA THR A 395 -9.24 20.69 -15.56
C THR A 395 -8.65 20.79 -14.16
N TYR A 396 -9.14 19.99 -13.24
CA TYR A 396 -8.51 19.82 -11.93
C TYR A 396 -7.50 18.67 -11.98
N PHE A 397 -6.22 19.01 -11.94
CA PHE A 397 -5.12 18.03 -11.94
C PHE A 397 -4.54 17.89 -10.53
N PHE A 398 -4.24 16.66 -10.12
CA PHE A 398 -3.59 16.35 -8.86
C PHE A 398 -2.53 15.26 -9.03
N ASP A 399 -1.41 15.40 -8.30
CA ASP A 399 -0.39 14.34 -8.19
C ASP A 399 -0.94 13.21 -7.31
N TYR A 400 -0.83 11.97 -7.79
CA TYR A 400 -1.35 10.80 -7.06
C TYR A 400 -0.33 10.24 -6.03
N GLY A 401 0.76 10.95 -5.77
CA GLY A 401 1.80 10.51 -4.84
C GLY A 401 2.75 9.47 -5.44
N ASN A 402 2.92 9.52 -6.77
CA ASN A 402 3.83 8.68 -7.54
C ASN A 402 5.12 9.39 -7.97
N ALA A 403 5.37 10.59 -7.43
CA ALA A 403 6.49 11.48 -7.76
C ALA A 403 6.40 12.14 -9.16
N PHE A 404 5.23 12.24 -9.77
CA PHE A 404 5.08 12.87 -11.10
C PHE A 404 5.58 14.33 -11.10
N LEU A 405 5.09 15.17 -10.21
CA LEU A 405 5.48 16.58 -10.14
C LEU A 405 6.97 16.74 -9.80
N LEU A 406 7.48 15.90 -8.90
CA LEU A 406 8.88 15.91 -8.50
C LEU A 406 9.81 15.59 -9.70
N GLU A 407 9.52 14.53 -10.44
CA GLU A 407 10.33 14.13 -11.59
C GLU A 407 10.14 15.08 -12.79
N ALA A 408 8.94 15.61 -13.00
CA ALA A 408 8.70 16.65 -13.99
C ALA A 408 9.50 17.93 -13.68
N SER A 409 9.55 18.36 -12.41
CA SER A 409 10.37 19.47 -11.97
C SER A 409 11.87 19.20 -12.21
N ARG A 410 12.35 18.02 -11.85
CA ARG A 410 13.74 17.60 -12.11
C ARG A 410 14.07 17.56 -13.60
N ALA A 411 13.09 17.29 -14.44
CA ALA A 411 13.21 17.36 -15.90
C ALA A 411 13.18 18.80 -16.46
N GLY A 412 12.95 19.81 -15.62
CA GLY A 412 12.83 21.21 -16.02
C GLY A 412 11.46 21.57 -16.62
N ALA A 413 10.41 20.82 -16.32
CA ALA A 413 9.05 21.16 -16.72
C ALA A 413 8.49 22.32 -15.89
N ASP A 414 7.56 23.07 -16.47
CA ASP A 414 6.88 24.18 -15.80
C ASP A 414 5.75 23.66 -14.87
N VAL A 415 6.14 23.15 -13.73
CA VAL A 415 5.25 22.60 -12.69
C VAL A 415 5.43 23.24 -11.32
N MET A 416 6.37 24.21 -11.20
CA MET A 416 6.56 24.95 -9.94
C MET A 416 5.62 26.14 -9.85
N ALA A 417 5.13 26.40 -8.64
CA ALA A 417 4.38 27.60 -8.34
C ALA A 417 5.28 28.85 -8.41
N SER A 418 4.69 30.04 -8.42
CA SER A 418 5.39 31.31 -8.54
C SER A 418 6.40 31.58 -7.42
N ASN A 419 6.24 30.95 -6.25
CA ASN A 419 7.17 31.05 -5.14
C ASN A 419 8.43 30.18 -5.32
N GLY A 420 8.49 29.30 -6.33
CA GLY A 420 9.62 28.43 -6.62
C GLY A 420 9.87 27.31 -5.61
N ILE A 421 8.96 27.12 -4.65
CA ILE A 421 9.06 26.12 -3.58
C ILE A 421 7.96 25.07 -3.75
N ASP A 422 6.72 25.51 -3.90
CA ASP A 422 5.57 24.63 -4.05
C ASP A 422 5.36 24.23 -5.51
N PHE A 423 4.59 23.14 -5.72
CA PHE A 423 4.11 22.77 -7.05
C PHE A 423 2.88 23.57 -7.45
N LYS A 424 2.65 23.74 -8.76
CA LYS A 424 1.41 24.33 -9.31
C LYS A 424 0.17 23.52 -8.96
N TYR A 425 0.31 22.22 -8.87
CA TYR A 425 -0.77 21.28 -8.63
C TYR A 425 -0.59 20.62 -7.27
N PRO A 426 -1.66 20.45 -6.51
CA PRO A 426 -1.59 19.76 -5.23
C PRO A 426 -1.39 18.26 -5.43
N SER A 427 -0.87 17.58 -4.39
CA SER A 427 -1.05 16.14 -4.30
C SER A 427 -2.52 15.82 -3.93
N TYR A 428 -2.97 14.60 -4.26
CA TYR A 428 -4.32 14.14 -3.91
C TYR A 428 -4.57 14.15 -2.39
N VAL A 429 -3.54 13.96 -1.57
CA VAL A 429 -3.70 14.09 -0.11
C VAL A 429 -3.74 15.54 0.32
N GLN A 430 -2.90 16.40 -0.26
CA GLN A 430 -2.82 17.81 0.11
C GLN A 430 -4.19 18.52 0.02
N ASP A 431 -4.96 18.21 -1.00
CA ASP A 431 -6.15 18.99 -1.34
C ASP A 431 -7.46 18.19 -1.38
N ILE A 432 -7.38 16.86 -1.40
CA ILE A 432 -8.56 15.98 -1.40
C ILE A 432 -8.59 15.14 -0.13
N MET A 433 -7.68 14.15 -0.02
CA MET A 433 -7.79 13.15 1.06
C MET A 433 -7.46 13.72 2.44
N GLY A 434 -6.51 14.66 2.52
CA GLY A 434 -6.17 15.33 3.78
C GLY A 434 -7.37 16.09 4.35
N PRO A 435 -7.80 17.18 3.72
CA PRO A 435 -8.86 18.04 4.26
C PRO A 435 -10.27 17.41 4.22
N MET A 436 -10.54 16.48 3.29
CA MET A 436 -11.88 15.89 3.16
C MET A 436 -12.06 14.54 3.86
N CYS A 437 -10.96 13.87 4.25
CA CYS A 437 -11.00 12.57 4.92
C CYS A 437 -10.12 12.53 6.16
N PHE A 438 -8.79 12.62 6.02
CA PHE A 438 -7.83 12.38 7.12
C PHE A 438 -7.96 13.36 8.27
N ASP A 439 -8.16 14.65 7.99
CA ASP A 439 -8.33 15.67 9.02
C ASP A 439 -9.63 15.48 9.82
N TYR A 440 -10.64 14.85 9.22
CA TYR A 440 -11.84 14.38 9.95
C TYR A 440 -11.66 13.03 10.64
N GLY A 441 -10.51 12.38 10.49
CA GLY A 441 -10.21 11.07 11.05
C GLY A 441 -10.64 9.88 10.19
N PHE A 442 -11.20 10.11 9.00
CA PHE A 442 -11.57 9.05 8.07
C PHE A 442 -10.35 8.53 7.32
N GLY A 443 -10.02 7.29 7.57
CA GLY A 443 -8.93 6.59 6.91
C GLY A 443 -9.21 5.10 6.75
N PRO A 444 -8.34 4.39 6.02
CA PRO A 444 -8.55 2.99 5.65
C PRO A 444 -8.57 2.06 6.85
N PHE A 445 -9.69 1.42 7.07
CA PHE A 445 -9.90 0.38 8.06
C PHE A 445 -10.13 -0.96 7.35
N ARG A 446 -9.36 -1.97 7.71
CA ARG A 446 -9.35 -3.28 7.05
C ARG A 446 -9.70 -4.39 8.00
N TRP A 447 -10.36 -5.43 7.47
CA TRP A 447 -10.53 -6.68 8.20
C TRP A 447 -10.37 -7.89 7.30
N VAL A 448 -9.97 -9.00 7.91
CA VAL A 448 -9.81 -10.31 7.28
C VAL A 448 -10.58 -11.35 8.09
N CYS A 449 -11.46 -12.09 7.45
CA CYS A 449 -12.14 -13.22 8.07
C CYS A 449 -11.18 -14.41 8.13
N ALA A 450 -10.68 -14.72 9.33
CA ALA A 450 -9.64 -15.72 9.54
C ALA A 450 -10.12 -17.17 9.33
N SER A 451 -11.43 -17.39 9.22
CA SER A 451 -12.02 -18.67 8.81
C SER A 451 -11.74 -19.01 7.34
N GLY A 452 -11.51 -18.01 6.50
CA GLY A 452 -11.45 -18.17 5.04
C GLY A 452 -12.81 -18.39 4.39
N ASP A 453 -13.92 -18.33 5.15
CA ASP A 453 -15.28 -18.54 4.64
C ASP A 453 -15.84 -17.25 4.01
N PRO A 454 -16.24 -17.26 2.72
CA PRO A 454 -16.90 -16.11 2.08
C PRO A 454 -18.20 -15.67 2.78
N GLU A 455 -18.91 -16.57 3.46
CA GLU A 455 -20.13 -16.22 4.19
C GLU A 455 -19.82 -15.37 5.43
N ASP A 456 -18.67 -15.56 6.07
CA ASP A 456 -18.24 -14.68 7.15
C ASP A 456 -17.93 -13.25 6.63
N LEU A 457 -17.36 -13.15 5.42
CA LEU A 457 -17.14 -11.84 4.79
C LEU A 457 -18.47 -11.14 4.49
N LYS A 458 -19.48 -11.83 3.98
CA LYS A 458 -20.81 -11.23 3.74
C LYS A 458 -21.47 -10.76 5.03
N LYS A 459 -21.34 -11.54 6.11
CA LYS A 459 -21.87 -11.13 7.42
C LYS A 459 -21.15 -9.93 7.99
N THR A 460 -19.80 -9.88 7.88
CA THR A 460 -19.03 -8.72 8.33
C THR A 460 -19.32 -7.48 7.49
N ASP A 461 -19.50 -7.61 6.16
CA ASP A 461 -19.95 -6.50 5.29
C ASP A 461 -21.31 -5.95 5.76
N ALA A 462 -22.27 -6.81 6.06
CA ALA A 462 -23.59 -6.41 6.54
C ALA A 462 -23.54 -5.71 7.92
N ILE A 463 -22.73 -6.24 8.84
CA ILE A 463 -22.52 -5.63 10.17
C ILE A 463 -21.89 -4.24 10.02
N ALA A 464 -20.85 -4.12 9.21
CA ALA A 464 -20.17 -2.83 9.00
C ALA A 464 -21.12 -1.81 8.36
N CYS A 465 -21.92 -2.21 7.37
CA CYS A 465 -22.91 -1.36 6.74
C CYS A 465 -23.94 -0.85 7.75
N GLN A 466 -24.53 -1.75 8.54
CA GLN A 466 -25.50 -1.38 9.59
C GLN A 466 -24.92 -0.37 10.58
N VAL A 467 -23.70 -0.61 11.09
CA VAL A 467 -23.04 0.30 12.03
C VAL A 467 -22.83 1.68 11.43
N LEU A 468 -22.41 1.77 10.17
CA LEU A 468 -22.25 3.08 9.51
C LEU A 468 -23.58 3.79 9.28
N GLU A 469 -24.65 3.07 8.97
CA GLU A 469 -26.02 3.63 8.85
C GLU A 469 -26.49 4.19 10.19
N GLU A 470 -26.30 3.47 11.29
CA GLU A 470 -26.62 3.93 12.66
C GLU A 470 -25.83 5.20 13.05
N ILE A 471 -24.53 5.24 12.75
CA ILE A 471 -23.70 6.42 13.00
C ILE A 471 -24.20 7.62 12.18
N LYS A 472 -24.55 7.40 10.92
CA LYS A 472 -25.00 8.45 10.02
C LYS A 472 -26.26 9.17 10.53
N GLU A 473 -27.16 8.50 11.24
CA GLU A 473 -28.40 9.10 11.76
C GLU A 473 -28.15 10.31 12.68
N THR A 474 -27.02 10.31 13.40
CA THR A 474 -26.68 11.35 14.38
C THR A 474 -25.40 12.10 14.04
N ALA A 475 -24.75 11.76 12.93
CA ALA A 475 -23.48 12.36 12.53
C ALA A 475 -23.65 13.83 12.10
N PRO A 476 -22.69 14.71 12.41
CA PRO A 476 -22.71 16.09 11.94
C PRO A 476 -22.57 16.16 10.41
N GLU A 477 -23.04 17.27 9.82
CA GLU A 477 -23.12 17.47 8.35
C GLU A 477 -21.73 17.31 7.70
N GLU A 478 -20.68 17.74 8.37
CA GLU A 478 -19.31 17.76 7.89
C GLU A 478 -18.79 16.37 7.48
N ILE A 479 -19.27 15.30 8.13
CA ILE A 479 -18.83 13.92 7.87
C ILE A 479 -19.89 13.05 7.17
N GLN A 480 -21.08 13.56 6.91
CA GLN A 480 -22.19 12.80 6.29
C GLN A 480 -21.77 12.18 4.94
N LYS A 481 -21.05 12.94 4.12
CA LYS A 481 -20.64 12.45 2.79
C LYS A 481 -19.64 11.32 2.85
N GLN A 482 -18.72 11.33 3.81
CA GLN A 482 -17.78 10.22 4.00
C GLN A 482 -18.51 8.95 4.44
N LEU A 483 -19.50 9.07 5.30
CA LEU A 483 -20.34 7.93 5.71
C LEU A 483 -21.16 7.40 4.51
N GLU A 484 -21.81 8.27 3.72
CA GLU A 484 -22.56 7.88 2.53
C GLU A 484 -21.72 7.11 1.52
N ASP A 485 -20.52 7.60 1.19
CA ASP A 485 -19.61 6.95 0.25
C ASP A 485 -19.19 5.57 0.71
N ASN A 486 -18.90 5.42 1.99
CA ASN A 486 -18.47 4.13 2.55
C ASN A 486 -19.63 3.14 2.70
N ILE A 487 -20.84 3.60 3.00
CA ILE A 487 -22.06 2.78 2.93
C ILE A 487 -22.32 2.31 1.50
N GLN A 488 -22.22 3.20 0.51
CA GLN A 488 -22.37 2.86 -0.90
C GLN A 488 -21.33 1.82 -1.34
N TRP A 489 -20.08 2.04 -0.96
CA TRP A 489 -18.97 1.14 -1.24
C TRP A 489 -19.22 -0.28 -0.68
N ILE A 490 -19.56 -0.38 0.61
CA ILE A 490 -19.74 -1.69 1.25
C ILE A 490 -20.94 -2.45 0.68
N LYS A 491 -22.03 -1.76 0.33
CA LYS A 491 -23.21 -2.35 -0.31
C LYS A 491 -22.89 -2.96 -1.68
N SER A 492 -22.02 -2.34 -2.45
CA SER A 492 -21.62 -2.80 -3.79
C SER A 492 -20.40 -3.72 -3.80
N ALA A 493 -19.72 -3.90 -2.66
CA ALA A 493 -18.43 -4.58 -2.59
C ALA A 493 -18.45 -6.03 -3.11
N GLN A 494 -19.53 -6.77 -2.86
CA GLN A 494 -19.68 -8.16 -3.33
C GLN A 494 -19.79 -8.21 -4.87
N GLU A 495 -20.53 -7.29 -5.48
CA GLU A 495 -20.75 -7.23 -6.92
C GLU A 495 -19.46 -6.88 -7.68
N ASN A 496 -18.62 -6.06 -7.06
CA ASN A 496 -17.34 -5.63 -7.64
C ASN A 496 -16.26 -6.72 -7.68
N LYS A 497 -16.42 -7.84 -6.97
CA LYS A 497 -15.55 -9.03 -6.99
C LYS A 497 -14.08 -8.70 -6.77
N LEU A 498 -13.78 -7.87 -5.78
CA LEU A 498 -12.43 -7.33 -5.52
C LEU A 498 -11.60 -8.19 -4.57
N VAL A 499 -12.15 -9.27 -4.03
CA VAL A 499 -11.42 -10.18 -3.12
C VAL A 499 -10.38 -10.96 -3.90
N VAL A 500 -9.12 -10.86 -3.46
CA VAL A 500 -8.00 -11.64 -3.98
C VAL A 500 -7.20 -12.17 -2.79
N GLY A 501 -6.93 -13.47 -2.76
CA GLY A 501 -6.31 -14.13 -1.61
C GLY A 501 -7.28 -14.32 -0.45
N SER A 502 -7.00 -13.73 0.70
CA SER A 502 -7.83 -13.85 1.92
C SER A 502 -9.22 -13.21 1.76
N GLN A 503 -10.19 -13.70 2.54
CA GLN A 503 -11.53 -13.10 2.65
C GLN A 503 -11.46 -11.79 3.42
N ALA A 504 -11.21 -10.70 2.73
CA ALA A 504 -10.90 -9.40 3.30
C ALA A 504 -11.76 -8.27 2.74
N ARG A 505 -11.87 -7.19 3.53
CA ARG A 505 -12.57 -5.95 3.14
C ARG A 505 -11.85 -4.73 3.69
N ILE A 506 -12.11 -3.59 3.04
CA ILE A 506 -11.70 -2.26 3.45
C ILE A 506 -12.87 -1.30 3.33
N LEU A 507 -12.89 -0.30 4.20
CA LEU A 507 -13.66 0.95 4.05
C LEU A 507 -12.94 2.08 4.79
N TYR A 508 -13.36 3.33 4.62
CA TYR A 508 -12.87 4.42 5.44
C TYR A 508 -13.81 4.68 6.61
N ALA A 509 -13.22 4.76 7.81
CA ALA A 509 -13.96 5.10 9.03
C ALA A 509 -13.08 5.93 9.97
N ASP A 510 -13.72 6.79 10.75
CA ASP A 510 -13.12 7.51 11.88
C ASP A 510 -13.00 6.59 13.12
N ALA A 511 -12.48 7.13 14.21
CA ALA A 511 -12.30 6.36 15.45
C ALA A 511 -13.61 5.73 15.96
N GLU A 512 -14.73 6.47 15.89
CA GLU A 512 -16.04 5.97 16.31
C GLU A 512 -16.49 4.80 15.43
N GLY A 513 -16.38 4.96 14.12
CA GLY A 513 -16.74 3.92 13.15
C GLY A 513 -15.90 2.66 13.33
N ARG A 514 -14.57 2.79 13.41
CA ARG A 514 -13.66 1.66 13.63
C ARG A 514 -13.99 0.90 14.91
N ILE A 515 -14.19 1.59 16.02
CA ILE A 515 -14.49 0.98 17.32
C ILE A 515 -15.84 0.27 17.30
N LYS A 516 -16.91 0.93 16.81
CA LYS A 516 -18.25 0.34 16.77
C LYS A 516 -18.31 -0.89 15.85
N ILE A 517 -17.69 -0.83 14.66
CA ILE A 517 -17.60 -1.98 13.74
C ILE A 517 -16.82 -3.13 14.42
N ALA A 518 -15.65 -2.84 15.00
CA ALA A 518 -14.83 -3.86 15.66
C ALA A 518 -15.55 -4.51 16.85
N LYS A 519 -16.27 -3.74 17.66
CA LYS A 519 -17.11 -4.27 18.76
C LYS A 519 -18.22 -5.17 18.25
N ALA A 520 -18.89 -4.78 17.18
CA ALA A 520 -19.94 -5.58 16.56
C ALA A 520 -19.40 -6.90 16.00
N PHE A 521 -18.20 -6.88 15.40
CA PHE A 521 -17.51 -8.09 14.97
C PHE A 521 -17.14 -8.98 16.16
N ASN A 522 -16.53 -8.40 17.21
CA ASN A 522 -16.14 -9.16 18.38
C ASN A 522 -17.34 -9.83 19.07
N LYS A 523 -18.48 -9.14 19.15
CA LYS A 523 -19.74 -9.71 19.62
C LYS A 523 -20.26 -10.83 18.73
N ALA A 524 -20.21 -10.68 17.41
CA ALA A 524 -20.63 -11.72 16.48
C ALA A 524 -19.76 -12.99 16.59
N ILE A 525 -18.47 -12.82 16.92
CA ILE A 525 -17.55 -13.94 17.20
C ILE A 525 -17.94 -14.63 18.52
N GLU A 526 -18.17 -13.86 19.59
CA GLU A 526 -18.66 -14.38 20.88
C GLU A 526 -19.93 -15.20 20.72
N GLU A 527 -20.84 -14.74 19.88
CA GLU A 527 -22.11 -15.40 19.55
C GLU A 527 -21.95 -16.58 18.54
N ASN A 528 -20.73 -16.91 18.12
CA ASN A 528 -20.42 -17.94 17.11
C ASN A 528 -21.12 -17.73 15.76
N LYS A 529 -21.43 -16.50 15.38
CA LYS A 529 -22.04 -16.15 14.09
C LYS A 529 -21.00 -16.07 12.95
N ILE A 530 -19.76 -15.70 13.30
CA ILE A 530 -18.59 -15.61 12.42
C ILE A 530 -17.36 -16.17 13.12
N GLY A 531 -16.34 -16.53 12.35
CA GLY A 531 -15.02 -16.89 12.86
C GLY A 531 -14.21 -15.66 13.33
N PHE A 532 -12.98 -15.90 13.77
CA PHE A 532 -12.06 -14.82 14.18
C PHE A 532 -11.85 -13.80 13.06
N VAL A 533 -11.67 -12.55 13.46
CA VAL A 533 -11.41 -11.45 12.54
C VAL A 533 -10.06 -10.81 12.86
N ILE A 534 -9.28 -10.54 11.83
CA ILE A 534 -8.03 -9.79 11.92
C ILE A 534 -8.30 -8.38 11.45
N LEU A 535 -8.09 -7.40 12.32
CA LEU A 535 -8.19 -5.98 11.99
C LEU A 535 -6.83 -5.43 11.59
N GLY A 536 -6.84 -4.41 10.75
CA GLY A 536 -5.70 -3.59 10.42
C GLY A 536 -6.13 -2.34 9.68
N ARG A 537 -5.17 -1.63 9.12
CA ARG A 537 -5.42 -0.48 8.25
C ARG A 537 -4.37 -0.42 7.14
N ASP A 538 -4.57 0.46 6.18
CA ASP A 538 -3.47 0.88 5.32
C ASP A 538 -2.49 1.75 6.13
N HIS A 539 -1.23 1.75 5.76
CA HIS A 539 -0.28 2.70 6.32
C HIS A 539 -0.54 4.12 5.81
N HIS A 540 -1.04 4.26 4.58
CA HIS A 540 -1.62 5.48 4.03
C HIS A 540 -2.90 5.84 4.81
N ASP A 541 -2.75 6.54 5.93
CA ASP A 541 -3.81 6.79 6.92
C ASP A 541 -3.60 8.12 7.65
N VAL A 542 -4.49 8.42 8.54
CA VAL A 542 -4.55 9.64 9.39
C VAL A 542 -3.29 9.85 10.19
N SER A 543 -2.74 8.78 10.80
CA SER A 543 -1.68 8.83 11.82
C SER A 543 -0.41 8.05 11.46
N GLY A 544 -0.53 7.01 10.66
CA GLY A 544 0.49 5.98 10.50
C GLY A 544 1.64 6.34 9.57
N THR A 545 1.63 7.51 8.93
CA THR A 545 2.60 7.85 7.89
C THR A 545 2.98 9.31 7.94
N ASP A 546 4.29 9.56 8.00
CA ASP A 546 4.91 10.85 7.74
C ASP A 546 5.55 10.79 6.35
N SER A 547 5.00 11.55 5.42
CA SER A 547 5.45 11.66 4.04
C SER A 547 5.18 13.08 3.52
N PRO A 548 6.21 13.92 3.36
CA PRO A 548 6.07 15.34 3.00
C PRO A 548 5.29 15.59 1.72
N TYR A 549 5.38 14.67 0.76
CA TYR A 549 4.77 14.80 -0.57
C TYR A 549 3.50 13.99 -0.74
N ARG A 550 3.03 13.30 0.31
CA ARG A 550 1.85 12.46 0.27
C ARG A 550 0.98 12.62 1.51
N GLU A 551 1.14 11.80 2.56
CA GLU A 551 0.23 11.74 3.72
C GLU A 551 0.31 12.97 4.63
N THR A 552 1.44 13.65 4.66
CA THR A 552 1.62 14.88 5.46
C THR A 552 1.73 16.15 4.60
N SER A 553 1.42 16.07 3.33
CA SER A 553 1.49 17.20 2.40
C SER A 553 0.50 18.33 2.70
N ASN A 554 -0.56 18.06 3.48
CA ASN A 554 -1.49 19.08 3.96
C ASN A 554 -1.19 19.59 5.39
N ILE A 555 0.00 19.32 5.93
CA ILE A 555 0.49 19.85 7.21
C ILE A 555 1.43 21.01 6.92
N TYR A 556 0.97 22.25 7.11
CA TYR A 556 1.63 23.46 6.63
C TYR A 556 2.47 24.20 7.71
N ASP A 557 2.67 23.64 8.87
CA ASP A 557 3.46 24.27 9.95
C ASP A 557 4.97 23.99 9.86
N GLY A 558 5.43 23.36 8.78
CA GLY A 558 6.82 22.98 8.54
C GLY A 558 7.21 21.60 9.11
N SER A 559 6.36 20.97 9.91
CA SER A 559 6.65 19.67 10.53
C SER A 559 6.29 18.47 9.65
N SER A 560 5.79 18.69 8.44
CA SER A 560 5.57 17.62 7.44
C SER A 560 6.83 16.82 7.12
N PHE A 561 8.02 17.38 7.39
CA PHE A 561 9.32 16.71 7.20
C PHE A 561 9.83 15.96 8.44
N THR A 562 9.03 15.84 9.51
CA THR A 562 9.37 15.06 10.70
C THR A 562 8.61 13.74 10.72
N ALA A 563 9.15 12.74 11.42
CA ALA A 563 8.56 11.40 11.50
C ALA A 563 7.94 11.08 12.87
N ASP A 564 7.72 12.10 13.70
CA ASP A 564 7.28 11.90 15.09
C ASP A 564 5.86 11.30 15.15
N MET A 565 4.96 11.66 14.24
CA MET A 565 3.60 11.15 14.23
C MET A 565 3.57 9.63 14.02
N ALA A 566 4.23 9.12 13.00
CA ALA A 566 4.29 7.68 12.70
C ALA A 566 4.98 6.89 13.81
N ILE A 567 6.02 7.44 14.42
CA ILE A 567 6.74 6.82 15.55
C ILE A 567 5.85 6.78 16.79
N HIS A 568 5.22 7.89 17.18
CA HIS A 568 4.28 7.94 18.29
C HIS A 568 3.10 6.99 18.09
N ASN A 569 2.59 6.92 16.85
CA ASN A 569 1.48 6.04 16.50
C ASN A 569 1.82 4.57 16.84
N VAL A 570 2.91 4.04 16.30
CA VAL A 570 3.30 2.63 16.50
C VAL A 570 3.67 2.32 17.95
N ILE A 571 4.29 3.28 18.67
CA ILE A 571 4.57 3.13 20.11
C ILE A 571 3.27 2.99 20.89
N GLY A 572 2.30 3.85 20.61
CA GLY A 572 1.02 3.83 21.30
C GLY A 572 0.16 2.60 21.00
N ASP A 573 0.17 2.13 19.74
CA ASP A 573 -0.48 0.87 19.35
C ASP A 573 0.13 -0.32 20.07
N SER A 574 1.47 -0.30 20.26
CA SER A 574 2.22 -1.38 20.91
C SER A 574 1.76 -1.64 22.33
N PHE A 575 1.57 -0.62 23.15
CA PHE A 575 1.16 -0.82 24.55
C PHE A 575 -0.35 -0.75 24.78
N ARG A 576 -1.15 -0.60 23.72
CA ARG A 576 -2.63 -0.65 23.79
C ARG A 576 -3.22 -1.97 23.25
N GLY A 577 -2.36 -2.95 22.96
CA GLY A 577 -2.81 -4.32 22.70
C GLY A 577 -2.95 -4.69 21.22
N ALA A 578 -2.27 -4.00 20.31
CA ALA A 578 -2.08 -4.50 18.96
C ALA A 578 -1.46 -5.91 19.00
N SER A 579 -1.91 -6.83 18.14
CA SER A 579 -1.36 -8.18 18.07
C SER A 579 0.04 -8.20 17.47
N TRP A 580 0.30 -7.31 16.53
CA TRP A 580 1.64 -7.00 16.03
C TRP A 580 1.70 -5.57 15.52
N VAL A 581 2.89 -5.01 15.47
CA VAL A 581 3.17 -3.67 14.98
C VAL A 581 4.38 -3.67 14.07
N SER A 582 4.41 -2.69 13.16
CA SER A 582 5.56 -2.47 12.29
C SER A 582 5.84 -0.99 12.11
N ILE A 583 7.11 -0.64 11.92
CA ILE A 583 7.54 0.68 11.47
C ILE A 583 8.67 0.52 10.45
N HIS A 584 8.62 1.29 9.37
CA HIS A 584 9.62 1.18 8.33
C HIS A 584 9.75 2.44 7.47
N ASN A 585 10.90 2.57 6.82
CA ASN A 585 11.13 3.50 5.75
C ASN A 585 10.69 2.87 4.43
N GLY A 586 10.07 3.69 3.59
CA GLY A 586 9.67 3.29 2.25
C GLY A 586 8.16 3.25 2.06
N GLY A 587 7.71 3.75 0.92
CA GLY A 587 6.28 3.85 0.58
C GLY A 587 6.04 4.28 -0.85
N GLY A 588 4.85 4.81 -1.14
CA GLY A 588 4.41 5.21 -2.48
C GLY A 588 5.25 6.29 -3.15
N VAL A 589 6.01 7.07 -2.39
CA VAL A 589 6.95 8.09 -2.90
C VAL A 589 8.41 7.61 -2.92
N GLY A 590 8.66 6.34 -2.58
CA GLY A 590 9.96 5.72 -2.70
C GLY A 590 10.73 5.60 -1.37
N TRP A 591 11.97 5.17 -1.50
CA TRP A 591 12.91 5.06 -0.40
C TRP A 591 13.38 6.44 0.08
N GLY A 592 13.50 6.60 1.39
CA GLY A 592 14.00 7.83 2.01
C GLY A 592 12.98 8.95 2.16
N GLU A 593 11.84 8.87 1.47
CA GLU A 593 10.85 9.94 1.42
C GLU A 593 9.69 9.73 2.40
N VAL A 594 9.66 8.62 3.15
CA VAL A 594 8.53 8.28 4.00
C VAL A 594 8.91 7.36 5.15
N ILE A 595 8.42 7.67 6.35
CA ILE A 595 8.38 6.77 7.51
C ILE A 595 6.93 6.41 7.76
N ASN A 596 6.65 5.12 7.87
CA ASN A 596 5.28 4.65 8.05
C ASN A 596 5.21 3.42 8.93
N GLY A 597 4.06 3.21 9.54
CA GLY A 597 3.82 2.10 10.43
C GLY A 597 2.37 1.62 10.39
N GLY A 598 2.16 0.44 10.90
CA GLY A 598 0.85 -0.16 10.99
C GLY A 598 0.79 -1.28 12.01
N PHE A 599 -0.38 -1.84 12.14
CA PHE A 599 -0.69 -2.89 13.10
C PHE A 599 -1.54 -4.00 12.48
N GLY A 600 -1.57 -5.13 13.17
CA GLY A 600 -2.65 -6.10 13.07
C GLY A 600 -3.21 -6.39 14.46
N MET A 601 -4.51 -6.65 14.55
CA MET A 601 -5.21 -6.96 15.80
C MET A 601 -6.17 -8.12 15.59
N VAL A 602 -6.08 -9.13 16.44
CA VAL A 602 -6.99 -10.29 16.39
C VAL A 602 -8.18 -10.05 17.31
N LEU A 603 -9.38 -10.24 16.77
CA LEU A 603 -10.64 -10.35 17.51
C LEU A 603 -11.01 -11.84 17.65
N ASP A 604 -11.23 -12.27 18.87
CA ASP A 604 -11.49 -13.65 19.24
C ASP A 604 -12.80 -13.85 20.03
N GLY A 605 -13.62 -12.79 20.16
CA GLY A 605 -14.86 -12.79 20.94
C GLY A 605 -14.69 -12.57 22.44
N SER A 606 -13.44 -12.37 22.92
CA SER A 606 -13.19 -12.19 24.34
C SER A 606 -13.42 -10.76 24.81
N MET A 607 -13.64 -10.60 26.13
CA MET A 607 -13.70 -9.28 26.78
C MET A 607 -12.34 -8.56 26.72
N GLU A 608 -11.23 -9.30 26.70
CA GLU A 608 -9.89 -8.75 26.54
C GLU A 608 -9.72 -8.13 25.15
N ALA A 609 -10.22 -8.80 24.10
CA ALA A 609 -10.23 -8.22 22.76
C ALA A 609 -11.07 -6.94 22.71
N ASP A 610 -12.24 -6.91 23.37
CA ASP A 610 -13.10 -5.72 23.43
C ASP A 610 -12.40 -4.51 24.09
N LYS A 611 -11.69 -4.74 25.19
CA LYS A 611 -10.92 -3.67 25.86
C LYS A 611 -9.76 -3.16 25.00
N ARG A 612 -9.02 -4.08 24.36
CA ARG A 612 -7.88 -3.73 23.50
C ARG A 612 -8.33 -2.93 22.29
N LEU A 613 -9.36 -3.40 21.57
CA LEU A 613 -9.82 -2.72 20.37
C LEU A 613 -10.28 -1.29 20.66
N GLN A 614 -10.97 -1.07 21.76
CA GLN A 614 -11.44 0.26 22.15
C GLN A 614 -10.27 1.22 22.40
N SER A 615 -9.30 0.82 23.21
CA SER A 615 -8.15 1.65 23.54
C SER A 615 -7.24 1.90 22.35
N MET A 616 -6.95 0.85 21.57
CA MET A 616 -5.97 0.93 20.49
C MET A 616 -6.54 1.67 19.29
N LEU A 617 -7.75 1.36 18.83
CA LEU A 617 -8.35 2.05 17.67
C LEU A 617 -8.67 3.52 17.98
N PHE A 618 -8.99 3.85 19.23
CA PHE A 618 -9.15 5.23 19.64
C PHE A 618 -7.85 6.02 19.50
N TRP A 619 -6.74 5.45 19.99
CA TRP A 619 -5.42 6.05 19.88
C TRP A 619 -4.95 6.15 18.43
N ASP A 620 -5.02 5.06 17.69
CA ASP A 620 -4.48 4.95 16.33
C ASP A 620 -5.00 6.06 15.39
N VAL A 621 -6.23 6.49 15.58
CA VAL A 621 -6.81 7.61 14.80
C VAL A 621 -6.52 8.97 15.47
N ASN A 622 -6.83 9.10 16.76
CA ASN A 622 -6.84 10.42 17.40
C ASN A 622 -5.44 11.02 17.61
N ASN A 623 -4.39 10.21 17.64
CA ASN A 623 -3.04 10.76 17.73
C ASN A 623 -2.68 11.56 16.46
N GLY A 624 -3.06 11.11 15.29
CA GLY A 624 -2.86 11.84 14.04
C GLY A 624 -3.77 13.07 13.93
N ILE A 625 -5.04 12.97 14.35
CA ILE A 625 -5.94 14.12 14.41
C ILE A 625 -5.38 15.19 15.35
N ALA A 626 -4.88 14.82 16.54
CA ALA A 626 -4.26 15.75 17.47
C ALA A 626 -3.04 16.45 16.83
N ARG A 627 -2.21 15.72 16.10
CA ARG A 627 -1.05 16.25 15.37
C ARG A 627 -1.47 17.23 14.27
N ARG A 628 -2.48 16.87 13.48
CA ARG A 628 -3.03 17.71 12.41
C ARG A 628 -3.72 18.96 12.96
N SER A 629 -4.45 18.82 14.08
CA SER A 629 -5.08 19.97 14.75
C SER A 629 -4.04 20.96 15.29
N TRP A 630 -2.93 20.47 15.84
CA TRP A 630 -1.84 21.32 16.28
C TRP A 630 -1.19 22.10 15.15
N ALA A 631 -1.16 21.54 13.96
CA ALA A 631 -0.73 22.21 12.74
C ALA A 631 -1.74 23.24 12.20
N ARG A 632 -2.86 23.44 12.88
CA ARG A 632 -3.94 24.38 12.53
C ARG A 632 -4.84 23.93 11.38
N ASN A 633 -4.85 22.63 11.04
CA ASN A 633 -5.84 22.11 10.09
C ASN A 633 -7.23 22.20 10.74
N GLU A 634 -8.12 23.01 10.17
CA GLU A 634 -9.40 23.37 10.79
C GLU A 634 -10.32 22.16 11.00
N GLU A 635 -10.39 21.27 10.03
CA GLU A 635 -11.16 20.03 10.07
C GLU A 635 -10.64 19.10 11.18
N ALA A 636 -9.33 19.06 11.40
CA ALA A 636 -8.74 18.30 12.49
C ALA A 636 -9.01 18.94 13.86
N VAL A 637 -9.07 20.27 13.95
CA VAL A 637 -9.52 20.98 15.16
C VAL A 637 -10.98 20.66 15.45
N PHE A 638 -11.84 20.61 14.45
CA PHE A 638 -13.22 20.16 14.59
C PHE A 638 -13.29 18.71 15.11
N ALA A 639 -12.59 17.79 14.46
CA ALA A 639 -12.61 16.37 14.78
C ALA A 639 -12.08 16.08 16.20
N ILE A 640 -10.98 16.70 16.62
CA ILE A 640 -10.42 16.48 17.95
C ILE A 640 -11.29 17.08 19.07
N LYS A 641 -11.96 18.20 18.81
CA LYS A 641 -12.95 18.77 19.77
C LYS A 641 -14.13 17.83 19.96
N ARG A 642 -14.63 17.23 18.87
CA ARG A 642 -15.68 16.20 18.93
C ARG A 642 -15.20 14.98 19.74
N ALA A 643 -13.98 14.50 19.50
CA ALA A 643 -13.41 13.38 20.26
C ALA A 643 -13.31 13.69 21.76
N MET A 644 -12.92 14.92 22.16
CA MET A 644 -12.88 15.35 23.57
C MET A 644 -14.27 15.47 24.22
N GLN A 645 -15.32 15.67 23.43
CA GLN A 645 -16.70 15.67 23.95
C GLN A 645 -17.19 14.25 24.24
N VAL A 646 -16.77 13.28 23.40
CA VAL A 646 -17.17 11.87 23.56
C VAL A 646 -16.33 11.17 24.63
N GLU A 647 -15.04 11.51 24.74
CA GLU A 647 -14.09 10.95 25.71
C GLU A 647 -13.58 12.05 26.66
N PRO A 648 -14.19 12.21 27.84
CA PRO A 648 -13.84 13.29 28.76
C PRO A 648 -12.42 13.25 29.34
N ASP A 649 -11.78 12.08 29.32
CA ASP A 649 -10.39 11.91 29.74
C ASP A 649 -9.38 12.32 28.64
N LEU A 650 -9.84 12.50 27.39
CA LEU A 650 -9.02 13.04 26.32
C LEU A 650 -8.83 14.55 26.52
N LYS A 651 -7.58 14.97 26.66
CA LYS A 651 -7.21 16.38 26.78
C LYS A 651 -6.11 16.69 25.78
N VAL A 652 -6.47 17.38 24.71
CA VAL A 652 -5.55 17.76 23.64
C VAL A 652 -5.29 19.26 23.68
N THR A 653 -4.03 19.63 23.54
CA THR A 653 -3.63 21.04 23.40
C THR A 653 -4.11 21.53 22.03
N LEU A 654 -4.96 22.55 22.03
CA LEU A 654 -5.47 23.17 20.81
C LEU A 654 -4.61 24.38 20.42
N PRO A 655 -4.42 24.64 19.12
CA PRO A 655 -3.70 25.82 18.66
C PRO A 655 -4.54 27.08 18.83
N SER A 656 -3.86 28.22 19.02
CA SER A 656 -4.43 29.54 18.73
C SER A 656 -4.13 29.92 17.29
N PHE A 657 -5.10 30.52 16.61
CA PHE A 657 -4.92 31.05 15.28
C PHE A 657 -4.36 32.47 15.38
N VAL A 658 -3.37 32.77 14.54
CA VAL A 658 -2.73 34.07 14.50
C VAL A 658 -3.49 34.93 13.48
N ASP A 659 -3.66 36.21 13.84
CA ASP A 659 -4.22 37.17 12.90
C ASP A 659 -3.14 37.53 11.86
N GLU A 660 -3.41 37.24 10.58
CA GLU A 660 -2.48 37.47 9.48
C GLU A 660 -2.07 38.94 9.36
N ASP A 661 -2.94 39.87 9.77
CA ASP A 661 -2.64 41.31 9.77
C ASP A 661 -1.55 41.71 10.78
N LEU A 662 -1.14 40.81 11.67
CA LEU A 662 -0.06 41.03 12.63
C LEU A 662 1.31 40.59 12.10
N LEU A 663 1.36 39.86 10.97
CA LEU A 663 2.57 39.31 10.37
C LEU A 663 3.02 40.11 9.15
#